data_856aa65df449eeadf9427dc955c264db
#
_entry.id   856aa65df449eeadf9427dc955c264db
#
_cell.length_a   1.000
_cell.length_b   1.000
_cell.length_c   1.000
_cell.angle_alpha   90.00
_cell.angle_beta   90.00
_cell.angle_gamma   90.00
#
_symmetry.space_group_name_H-M   'P 1'
#
loop_
_entity.id
_entity.type
_entity.pdbx_description
1 polymer ?
#
loop_
_entity_poly.entity_id
_entity_poly.type
_entity_poly.pdbx_seq_one_letter_code
_entity_poly.pdbx_strand_id
1 'polypeptide(L)'
;MAKTLTFDEAFAAAPKYFGGDNVASEVWVKKYALKDSDGNVCELTPDEMHRRMAKEIARVEARYPNPVDESEIFGLLEHFRYLIPESRLMSGIGNNYVAESLSSCFAIGLKGSSDSYGAIMHIDEEQVQLLKRRGGVGHDLSQLRPKGYAVKTSNLTSIGLVPFMERYSNTAHEIAPEGSLVLSLSVRHPEVEAFIGMKNAATNVAVKIDDEFMKAVINNRQYAQQFPLDAQTPVVKQHIEATDLWQIMMHNVMRSAQPEILFWDRITRESVSDCYDECRSICTNPSGEIQLSAYDSCRLLVINLYSYVQNPFSSSASFNYELFDRHARIAQRIMDDIVDLELEKIEHILEKIDEDPESDEVKYTEKRLWEKIYEKTKLIRRTGIGLLGEDETVEAMNLRNGSHNAADFLADVYRSLALSVYSSSVQLAKERGTFGIYNSEKEAENAFINRMKDADASLFAEMQKYGRRNISCLASVRSEKKSLAALAHLPVIQEREGNDGIAKLKLYGELQKWSDHAVAVDIALSSKADENLAGKLYIEAWRNGCWVCNVRCEKNEETEPMSKDSVVFKQPIITEVRPQSLECDVVRFQNNKEKWVAFVGLLDGYPYEIFTGLQDDEEGIVLPKSVTKGKIIKNVLPDGTKRYDFQFQNKRGYKTTVEGLSEKFNKEYWNYAKLISGVLRYRMPTHYVIKLVGSLQLESESINTWKNGVKQALKKYVVNGTEAKGVMCPNCGSESLVYQDGNLICKECGEIR
;
A
#
# COMPACT_ATOMS: atom_id res chain seq x y z
N MET A 1 0.75 38.51 -1.34
CA MET A 1 0.60 37.14 -1.88
C MET A 1 1.91 36.41 -1.60
N ALA A 2 1.88 35.26 -0.96
CA ALA A 2 3.07 34.44 -0.82
C ALA A 2 3.58 34.07 -2.22
N LYS A 3 4.90 34.01 -2.40
CA LYS A 3 5.51 33.63 -3.67
C LYS A 3 5.25 32.14 -3.87
N THR A 4 4.40 31.79 -4.81
CA THR A 4 4.15 30.40 -5.20
C THR A 4 5.20 29.95 -6.21
N LEU A 5 5.65 28.70 -6.09
CA LEU A 5 6.68 28.07 -6.91
C LEU A 5 6.08 26.87 -7.64
N THR A 6 6.53 26.63 -8.86
CA THR A 6 6.28 25.35 -9.51
C THR A 6 7.09 24.22 -8.83
N PHE A 7 6.71 22.97 -9.09
CA PHE A 7 7.48 21.82 -8.61
C PHE A 7 8.96 21.92 -9.02
N ASP A 8 9.23 22.26 -10.28
CA ASP A 8 10.60 22.32 -10.82
C ASP A 8 11.44 23.42 -10.17
N GLU A 9 10.84 24.59 -9.87
CA GLU A 9 11.52 25.68 -9.17
C GLU A 9 11.87 25.29 -7.74
N ALA A 10 10.95 24.67 -7.00
CA ALA A 10 11.19 24.19 -5.65
C ALA A 10 12.21 23.04 -5.63
N PHE A 11 12.11 22.11 -6.58
CA PHE A 11 13.07 21.02 -6.70
C PHE A 11 14.48 21.47 -7.06
N ALA A 12 14.62 22.53 -7.88
CA ALA A 12 15.93 23.10 -8.21
C ALA A 12 16.61 23.77 -7.00
N ALA A 13 15.83 24.27 -6.04
CA ALA A 13 16.35 24.96 -4.84
C ALA A 13 16.68 23.98 -3.68
N ALA A 14 15.90 22.91 -3.53
CA ALA A 14 15.98 21.98 -2.42
C ALA A 14 17.33 21.24 -2.27
N PRO A 15 18.09 20.83 -3.33
CA PRO A 15 19.34 20.10 -3.19
C PRO A 15 20.41 20.85 -2.39
N LYS A 16 20.38 22.17 -2.40
CA LYS A 16 21.31 22.98 -1.60
C LYS A 16 21.15 22.72 -0.10
N TYR A 17 19.91 22.52 0.36
CA TYR A 17 19.62 22.19 1.76
C TYR A 17 20.06 20.76 2.11
N PHE A 18 19.85 19.82 1.19
CA PHE A 18 20.15 18.40 1.37
C PHE A 18 21.56 18.01 0.93
N GLY A 19 22.52 18.94 0.87
CA GLY A 19 23.91 18.63 0.52
C GLY A 19 24.11 18.02 -0.87
N GLY A 20 23.17 18.23 -1.79
CA GLY A 20 23.19 17.67 -3.16
C GLY A 20 22.36 16.38 -3.32
N ASP A 21 21.66 15.91 -2.28
CA ASP A 21 20.80 14.73 -2.37
C ASP A 21 19.49 15.05 -3.10
N ASN A 22 19.40 14.58 -4.35
CA ASN A 22 18.22 14.76 -5.19
C ASN A 22 17.04 13.90 -4.72
N VAL A 23 17.29 12.73 -4.11
CA VAL A 23 16.21 11.83 -3.64
C VAL A 23 15.50 12.45 -2.44
N ALA A 24 16.25 12.92 -1.45
CA ALA A 24 15.69 13.63 -0.30
C ALA A 24 14.95 14.90 -0.75
N SER A 25 15.51 15.65 -1.72
CA SER A 25 14.90 16.86 -2.30
C SER A 25 13.55 16.57 -2.97
N GLU A 26 13.50 15.55 -3.81
CA GLU A 26 12.28 15.14 -4.51
C GLU A 26 11.20 14.67 -3.52
N VAL A 27 11.59 13.85 -2.56
CA VAL A 27 10.71 13.34 -1.50
C VAL A 27 10.13 14.51 -0.70
N TRP A 28 10.95 15.51 -0.32
CA TRP A 28 10.47 16.66 0.43
C TRP A 28 9.47 17.49 -0.38
N VAL A 29 9.79 17.88 -1.61
CA VAL A 29 8.92 18.71 -2.46
C VAL A 29 7.59 17.99 -2.75
N LYS A 30 7.63 16.68 -3.03
CA LYS A 30 6.42 15.90 -3.35
C LYS A 30 5.48 15.73 -2.16
N LYS A 31 6.02 15.41 -0.98
CA LYS A 31 5.23 14.93 0.16
C LYS A 31 5.09 15.92 1.31
N TYR A 32 6.10 16.76 1.57
CA TYR A 32 6.24 17.46 2.84
C TYR A 32 6.14 18.97 2.74
N ALA A 33 6.53 19.58 1.62
CA ALA A 33 6.44 21.01 1.43
C ALA A 33 5.01 21.54 1.48
N LEU A 34 4.82 22.73 2.02
CA LEU A 34 3.54 23.42 2.02
C LEU A 34 3.06 23.69 0.60
N LYS A 35 1.81 23.38 0.31
CA LYS A 35 1.17 23.62 -0.98
C LYS A 35 -0.12 24.41 -0.84
N ASP A 36 -0.42 25.22 -1.85
CA ASP A 36 -1.70 25.90 -1.97
C ASP A 36 -2.79 24.98 -2.53
N SER A 37 -4.01 25.51 -2.73
CA SER A 37 -5.15 24.77 -3.29
C SER A 37 -4.93 24.28 -4.73
N ASP A 38 -4.03 24.90 -5.47
CA ASP A 38 -3.71 24.57 -6.87
C ASP A 38 -2.53 23.60 -6.96
N GLY A 39 -1.93 23.23 -5.81
CA GLY A 39 -0.80 22.31 -5.72
C GLY A 39 0.56 22.98 -5.92
N ASN A 40 0.63 24.33 -6.02
CA ASN A 40 1.88 25.04 -6.10
C ASN A 40 2.60 25.02 -4.74
N VAL A 41 3.93 24.96 -4.77
CA VAL A 41 4.75 24.93 -3.56
C VAL A 41 4.90 26.35 -2.99
N CYS A 42 4.67 26.51 -1.70
CA CYS A 42 4.72 27.80 -0.99
C CYS A 42 5.98 27.98 -0.14
N GLU A 43 6.90 27.04 -0.17
CA GLU A 43 8.15 27.03 0.60
C GLU A 43 9.31 26.70 -0.33
N LEU A 44 10.43 27.42 -0.16
CA LEU A 44 11.62 27.21 -0.98
C LEU A 44 12.55 26.11 -0.40
N THR A 45 12.57 25.98 0.92
CA THR A 45 13.47 25.07 1.64
C THR A 45 12.77 24.43 2.85
N PRO A 46 13.25 23.25 3.33
CA PRO A 46 12.78 22.69 4.59
C PRO A 46 12.95 23.60 5.80
N ASP A 47 13.88 24.55 5.77
CA ASP A 47 14.09 25.52 6.84
C ASP A 47 12.87 26.43 7.03
N GLU A 48 12.26 26.87 5.93
CA GLU A 48 11.02 27.66 5.97
C GLU A 48 9.86 26.85 6.55
N MET A 49 9.76 25.56 6.21
CA MET A 49 8.80 24.61 6.77
C MET A 49 8.98 24.49 8.29
N HIS A 50 10.21 24.23 8.74
CA HIS A 50 10.49 24.07 10.18
C HIS A 50 10.18 25.35 10.97
N ARG A 51 10.48 26.55 10.42
CA ARG A 51 10.13 27.83 11.03
C ARG A 51 8.62 28.03 11.14
N ARG A 52 7.88 27.73 10.08
CA ARG A 52 6.41 27.79 10.10
C ARG A 52 5.84 26.87 11.19
N MET A 53 6.31 25.63 11.27
CA MET A 53 5.86 24.67 12.26
C MET A 53 6.20 25.13 13.69
N ALA A 54 7.46 25.53 13.93
CA ALA A 54 7.89 26.01 15.24
C ALA A 54 7.06 27.21 15.72
N LYS A 55 6.78 28.15 14.83
CA LYS A 55 5.94 29.31 15.12
C LYS A 55 4.52 28.93 15.55
N GLU A 56 3.88 28.02 14.79
CA GLU A 56 2.50 27.60 15.10
C GLU A 56 2.43 26.80 16.41
N ILE A 57 3.39 25.91 16.66
CA ILE A 57 3.47 25.14 17.90
C ILE A 57 3.71 26.10 19.10
N ALA A 58 4.66 27.03 18.97
CA ALA A 58 4.92 28.02 20.02
C ALA A 58 3.72 28.94 20.29
N ARG A 59 2.90 29.23 19.28
CA ARG A 59 1.63 29.98 19.44
C ARG A 59 0.66 29.23 20.35
N VAL A 60 0.59 27.90 20.24
CA VAL A 60 -0.25 27.06 21.11
C VAL A 60 0.36 26.97 22.52
N GLU A 61 1.67 26.72 22.61
CA GLU A 61 2.41 26.64 23.88
C GLU A 61 2.21 27.90 24.74
N ALA A 62 2.19 29.09 24.12
CA ALA A 62 1.99 30.36 24.80
C ALA A 62 0.65 30.49 25.55
N ARG A 63 -0.30 29.58 25.34
CA ARG A 63 -1.58 29.53 26.07
C ARG A 63 -1.46 28.82 27.42
N TYR A 64 -0.33 28.11 27.65
CA TYR A 64 -0.15 27.21 28.78
C TYR A 64 1.01 27.65 29.69
N PRO A 65 1.05 27.15 30.93
CA PRO A 65 2.18 27.37 31.83
C PRO A 65 3.49 26.76 31.29
N ASN A 66 4.60 27.45 31.59
CA ASN A 66 5.97 27.01 31.23
C ASN A 66 6.14 26.68 29.74
N PRO A 67 5.82 27.60 28.82
CA PRO A 67 5.88 27.34 27.40
C PRO A 67 7.30 27.07 26.93
N VAL A 68 7.44 26.14 25.98
CA VAL A 68 8.67 25.96 25.20
C VAL A 68 8.70 27.06 24.13
N ASP A 69 9.84 27.73 23.96
CA ASP A 69 9.96 28.83 23.03
C ASP A 69 10.14 28.35 21.57
N GLU A 70 9.84 29.27 20.63
CA GLU A 70 9.91 28.98 19.19
C GLU A 70 11.31 28.53 18.76
N SER A 71 12.37 29.09 19.37
CA SER A 71 13.76 28.79 18.98
C SER A 71 14.17 27.38 19.42
N GLU A 72 13.73 26.92 20.59
CA GLU A 72 13.96 25.55 21.05
C GLU A 72 13.20 24.54 20.18
N ILE A 73 11.93 24.80 19.83
CA ILE A 73 11.13 23.97 18.94
C ILE A 73 11.79 23.89 17.57
N PHE A 74 12.22 25.03 17.00
CA PHE A 74 12.91 25.08 15.72
C PHE A 74 14.20 24.25 15.76
N GLY A 75 15.04 24.41 16.78
CA GLY A 75 16.30 23.66 16.90
C GLY A 75 16.13 22.13 17.05
N LEU A 76 14.94 21.68 17.52
CA LEU A 76 14.60 20.26 17.56
C LEU A 76 14.18 19.71 16.19
N LEU A 77 13.56 20.54 15.34
CA LEU A 77 13.06 20.17 14.00
C LEU A 77 14.13 20.36 12.92
N GLU A 78 15.00 21.38 13.08
CA GLU A 78 15.97 21.80 12.08
C GLU A 78 16.83 20.64 11.56
N HIS A 79 17.02 20.59 10.24
CA HIS A 79 17.76 19.53 9.54
C HIS A 79 17.25 18.12 9.79
N PHE A 80 16.00 17.94 10.21
CA PHE A 80 15.43 16.63 10.60
C PHE A 80 16.30 15.91 11.63
N ARG A 81 16.95 16.68 12.48
CA ARG A 81 18.04 16.20 13.33
C ARG A 81 17.51 15.36 14.50
N TYR A 82 16.54 15.89 15.26
CA TYR A 82 16.07 15.25 16.48
C TYR A 82 14.62 14.78 16.37
N LEU A 83 13.70 15.68 16.01
CA LEU A 83 12.27 15.42 15.89
C LEU A 83 11.83 15.55 14.44
N ILE A 84 11.12 14.55 13.94
CA ILE A 84 10.64 14.50 12.57
C ILE A 84 9.16 14.14 12.59
N PRO A 85 8.27 15.12 12.38
CA PRO A 85 6.84 14.86 12.24
C PRO A 85 6.52 14.10 10.95
N GLU A 86 5.39 13.39 10.92
CA GLU A 86 4.91 12.75 9.68
C GLU A 86 4.45 13.78 8.63
N SER A 87 4.20 13.29 7.41
CA SER A 87 3.92 14.16 6.25
C SER A 87 2.74 15.10 6.44
N ARG A 88 1.66 14.65 7.10
CA ARG A 88 0.49 15.48 7.36
C ARG A 88 0.79 16.65 8.30
N LEU A 89 1.61 16.41 9.29
CA LEU A 89 2.03 17.46 10.21
C LEU A 89 2.93 18.46 9.49
N MET A 90 3.90 17.99 8.71
CA MET A 90 4.82 18.88 8.00
C MET A 90 4.11 19.75 6.96
N SER A 91 3.20 19.17 6.17
CA SER A 91 2.48 19.92 5.13
C SER A 91 1.27 20.72 5.65
N GLY A 92 0.67 20.32 6.79
CA GLY A 92 -0.62 20.84 7.27
C GLY A 92 -0.52 21.87 8.38
N ILE A 93 0.48 21.80 9.28
CA ILE A 93 0.64 22.80 10.35
C ILE A 93 0.89 24.17 9.74
N GLY A 94 0.04 25.17 10.07
CA GLY A 94 0.10 26.51 9.50
C GLY A 94 -0.32 26.63 8.02
N ASN A 95 -0.84 25.55 7.42
CA ASN A 95 -1.45 25.59 6.09
C ASN A 95 -2.87 26.15 6.18
N ASN A 96 -3.10 27.34 5.64
CA ASN A 96 -4.42 28.00 5.60
C ASN A 96 -5.02 28.01 4.18
N TYR A 97 -4.38 27.34 3.21
CA TYR A 97 -4.87 27.26 1.84
C TYR A 97 -5.86 26.12 1.61
N VAL A 98 -5.77 25.08 2.43
CA VAL A 98 -6.57 23.86 2.28
C VAL A 98 -7.25 23.50 3.60
N ALA A 99 -8.56 23.21 3.55
CA ALA A 99 -9.31 22.70 4.70
C ALA A 99 -9.06 21.20 4.86
N GLU A 100 -8.01 20.84 5.59
CA GLU A 100 -7.59 19.45 5.83
C GLU A 100 -7.24 19.22 7.30
N SER A 101 -7.33 17.96 7.74
CA SER A 101 -6.93 17.51 9.07
C SER A 101 -5.42 17.29 9.13
N LEU A 102 -4.84 17.44 10.31
CA LEU A 102 -3.46 17.04 10.61
C LEU A 102 -3.32 15.54 10.87
N SER A 103 -4.42 14.82 11.00
CA SER A 103 -4.42 13.36 11.19
C SER A 103 -4.33 12.65 9.84
N SER A 104 -3.44 11.67 9.75
CA SER A 104 -3.27 10.84 8.55
C SER A 104 -4.25 9.68 8.48
N CYS A 105 -4.77 9.21 9.63
CA CYS A 105 -5.55 7.99 9.73
C CYS A 105 -6.73 8.14 10.70
N PHE A 106 -7.84 7.49 10.33
CA PHE A 106 -9.09 7.49 11.09
C PHE A 106 -9.68 6.09 11.15
N ALA A 107 -10.43 5.81 12.22
CA ALA A 107 -11.31 4.65 12.28
C ALA A 107 -12.77 5.10 12.27
N ILE A 108 -13.59 4.44 11.48
CA ILE A 108 -15.04 4.65 11.46
C ILE A 108 -15.78 3.38 11.85
N GLY A 109 -16.95 3.53 12.43
CA GLY A 109 -17.81 2.42 12.83
C GLY A 109 -18.96 2.91 13.68
N LEU A 110 -20.06 2.19 13.64
CA LEU A 110 -21.25 2.52 14.42
C LEU A 110 -21.21 1.80 15.77
N LYS A 111 -21.62 2.50 16.81
CA LYS A 111 -21.85 1.90 18.12
C LYS A 111 -23.02 0.93 18.03
N GLY A 112 -22.81 -0.34 18.35
CA GLY A 112 -23.81 -1.39 18.21
C GLY A 112 -23.68 -2.16 16.88
N SER A 113 -24.79 -2.47 16.24
CA SER A 113 -24.79 -3.27 15.01
C SER A 113 -24.61 -2.42 13.75
N SER A 114 -23.53 -2.66 13.01
CA SER A 114 -23.32 -2.12 11.65
C SER A 114 -24.02 -2.93 10.55
N ASP A 115 -24.90 -3.86 10.94
CA ASP A 115 -25.47 -4.92 10.09
C ASP A 115 -26.81 -4.57 9.46
N SER A 116 -27.12 -3.31 9.27
CA SER A 116 -28.27 -2.86 8.47
C SER A 116 -27.77 -2.22 7.17
N TYR A 117 -28.61 -2.28 6.12
CA TYR A 117 -28.26 -1.64 4.86
C TYR A 117 -28.05 -0.14 5.02
N GLY A 118 -28.85 0.50 5.87
CA GLY A 118 -28.65 1.91 6.21
C GLY A 118 -27.31 2.18 6.89
N ALA A 119 -26.88 1.32 7.81
CA ALA A 119 -25.58 1.44 8.46
C ALA A 119 -24.41 1.23 7.48
N ILE A 120 -24.54 0.25 6.57
CA ILE A 120 -23.54 -0.01 5.52
C ILE A 120 -23.35 1.19 4.59
N MET A 121 -24.48 1.79 4.14
CA MET A 121 -24.43 2.98 3.29
C MET A 121 -23.92 4.20 4.02
N HIS A 122 -24.26 4.36 5.30
CA HIS A 122 -23.78 5.46 6.12
C HIS A 122 -22.25 5.39 6.33
N ILE A 123 -21.70 4.19 6.57
CA ILE A 123 -20.25 3.98 6.68
C ILE A 123 -19.55 4.29 5.35
N ASP A 124 -20.13 3.92 4.21
CA ASP A 124 -19.60 4.23 2.88
C ASP A 124 -19.53 5.75 2.64
N GLU A 125 -20.57 6.48 3.04
CA GLU A 125 -20.59 7.94 2.98
C GLU A 125 -19.56 8.58 3.93
N GLU A 126 -19.45 8.13 5.19
CA GLU A 126 -18.43 8.60 6.14
C GLU A 126 -17.01 8.35 5.60
N GLN A 127 -16.78 7.20 4.95
CA GLN A 127 -15.50 6.87 4.30
C GLN A 127 -15.13 7.90 3.22
N VAL A 128 -16.08 8.27 2.35
CA VAL A 128 -15.89 9.30 1.32
C VAL A 128 -15.46 10.62 1.93
N GLN A 129 -16.11 11.04 3.02
CA GLN A 129 -15.84 12.34 3.64
C GLN A 129 -14.43 12.43 4.25
N LEU A 130 -13.86 11.32 4.70
CA LEU A 130 -12.49 11.26 5.20
C LEU A 130 -11.47 11.20 4.04
N LEU A 131 -11.74 10.34 3.05
CA LEU A 131 -10.83 10.14 1.91
C LEU A 131 -10.68 11.42 1.08
N LYS A 132 -11.74 12.21 0.85
CA LYS A 132 -11.67 13.49 0.12
C LYS A 132 -10.78 14.52 0.84
N ARG A 133 -10.62 14.40 2.17
CA ARG A 133 -9.69 15.21 2.95
C ARG A 133 -8.36 14.50 3.22
N ARG A 134 -8.06 13.48 2.38
CA ARG A 134 -6.81 12.72 2.35
C ARG A 134 -6.50 11.93 3.62
N GLY A 135 -7.50 11.59 4.43
CA GLY A 135 -7.38 10.71 5.58
C GLY A 135 -7.40 9.24 5.15
N GLY A 136 -6.52 8.41 5.69
CA GLY A 136 -6.63 6.97 5.60
C GLY A 136 -7.74 6.44 6.51
N VAL A 137 -8.47 5.42 6.09
CA VAL A 137 -9.65 4.93 6.81
C VAL A 137 -9.52 3.45 7.14
N GLY A 138 -9.80 3.10 8.39
CA GLY A 138 -9.99 1.72 8.83
C GLY A 138 -11.41 1.47 9.30
N HIS A 139 -11.99 0.33 8.93
CA HIS A 139 -13.22 -0.14 9.54
C HIS A 139 -13.34 -1.67 9.59
N ASP A 140 -14.18 -2.14 10.51
CA ASP A 140 -14.34 -3.55 10.83
C ASP A 140 -15.64 -4.11 10.28
N LEU A 141 -15.56 -5.25 9.60
CA LEU A 141 -16.70 -5.94 8.99
C LEU A 141 -17.24 -7.09 9.86
N SER A 142 -16.67 -7.31 11.04
CA SER A 142 -16.99 -8.46 11.89
C SER A 142 -18.45 -8.51 12.37
N GLN A 143 -19.16 -7.38 12.30
CA GLN A 143 -20.57 -7.28 12.68
C GLN A 143 -21.55 -7.53 11.53
N LEU A 144 -21.06 -7.65 10.29
CA LEU A 144 -21.92 -7.93 9.13
C LEU A 144 -22.32 -9.40 9.11
N ARG A 145 -23.61 -9.67 8.85
CA ARG A 145 -24.12 -11.05 8.81
C ARG A 145 -23.59 -11.84 7.61
N PRO A 146 -23.26 -13.13 7.80
CA PRO A 146 -22.77 -13.97 6.73
C PRO A 146 -23.83 -14.26 5.67
N LYS A 147 -23.37 -14.78 4.52
CA LYS A 147 -24.21 -15.16 3.37
C LYS A 147 -25.28 -16.18 3.75
N GLY A 148 -26.46 -16.04 3.15
CA GLY A 148 -27.59 -16.95 3.39
C GLY A 148 -28.36 -16.69 4.68
N TYR A 149 -27.95 -15.72 5.48
CA TYR A 149 -28.59 -15.37 6.73
C TYR A 149 -29.84 -14.52 6.52
N ALA A 150 -30.90 -14.83 7.26
CA ALA A 150 -32.17 -14.12 7.10
C ALA A 150 -32.09 -12.64 7.47
N VAL A 151 -32.57 -11.78 6.59
CA VAL A 151 -32.81 -10.35 6.88
C VAL A 151 -34.22 -10.22 7.46
N LYS A 152 -34.29 -9.96 8.76
CA LYS A 152 -35.57 -9.86 9.46
C LYS A 152 -36.49 -8.85 8.77
N THR A 153 -37.80 -9.18 8.71
CA THR A 153 -38.87 -8.35 8.18
C THR A 153 -38.87 -8.10 6.66
N SER A 154 -37.87 -8.62 5.90
CA SER A 154 -37.78 -8.36 4.45
C SER A 154 -38.00 -9.60 3.57
N ASN A 155 -38.07 -10.80 4.17
CA ASN A 155 -38.10 -12.07 3.44
C ASN A 155 -36.88 -12.26 2.50
N LEU A 156 -35.77 -11.56 2.79
CA LEU A 156 -34.52 -11.63 2.05
C LEU A 156 -33.45 -12.39 2.86
N THR A 157 -32.40 -12.83 2.19
CA THR A 157 -31.21 -13.41 2.80
C THR A 157 -29.99 -12.53 2.50
N SER A 158 -29.02 -12.53 3.41
CA SER A 158 -27.76 -11.82 3.24
C SER A 158 -26.99 -12.38 2.03
N ILE A 159 -26.38 -11.49 1.27
CA ILE A 159 -25.48 -11.82 0.16
C ILE A 159 -24.03 -12.08 0.63
N GLY A 160 -23.74 -11.86 1.93
CA GLY A 160 -22.42 -12.02 2.54
C GLY A 160 -21.55 -10.76 2.50
N LEU A 161 -20.30 -10.91 2.88
CA LEU A 161 -19.33 -9.79 3.03
C LEU A 161 -18.80 -9.25 1.71
N VAL A 162 -18.50 -10.12 0.74
CA VAL A 162 -17.76 -9.78 -0.47
C VAL A 162 -18.33 -8.59 -1.24
N PRO A 163 -19.66 -8.50 -1.51
CA PRO A 163 -20.20 -7.36 -2.22
C PRO A 163 -20.07 -6.02 -1.48
N PHE A 164 -20.05 -6.05 -0.15
CA PHE A 164 -19.85 -4.82 0.64
C PHE A 164 -18.37 -4.42 0.67
N MET A 165 -17.45 -5.39 0.73
CA MET A 165 -16.02 -5.13 0.57
C MET A 165 -15.72 -4.51 -0.80
N GLU A 166 -16.30 -5.05 -1.87
CA GLU A 166 -16.17 -4.49 -3.23
C GLU A 166 -16.71 -3.06 -3.30
N ARG A 167 -17.86 -2.78 -2.68
CA ARG A 167 -18.42 -1.43 -2.60
C ARG A 167 -17.43 -0.47 -1.94
N TYR A 168 -17.01 -0.73 -0.70
CA TYR A 168 -16.10 0.13 0.04
C TYR A 168 -14.77 0.32 -0.69
N SER A 169 -14.27 -0.72 -1.33
CA SER A 169 -13.05 -0.66 -2.13
C SER A 169 -13.19 0.18 -3.38
N ASN A 170 -14.31 0.07 -4.09
CA ASN A 170 -14.58 0.87 -5.28
C ASN A 170 -14.74 2.35 -4.92
N THR A 171 -15.49 2.64 -3.87
CA THR A 171 -15.66 4.00 -3.35
C THR A 171 -14.31 4.62 -2.95
N ALA A 172 -13.44 3.86 -2.26
CA ALA A 172 -12.10 4.33 -1.93
C ALA A 172 -11.24 4.59 -3.18
N HIS A 173 -11.37 3.75 -4.20
CA HIS A 173 -10.63 3.89 -5.45
C HIS A 173 -11.05 5.13 -6.28
N GLU A 174 -12.32 5.53 -6.20
CA GLU A 174 -12.84 6.73 -6.88
C GLU A 174 -12.19 8.01 -6.36
N ILE A 175 -11.78 8.04 -5.08
CA ILE A 175 -11.32 9.26 -4.40
C ILE A 175 -9.82 9.21 -4.10
N ALA A 176 -9.30 8.07 -3.67
CA ALA A 176 -7.92 7.87 -3.25
C ALA A 176 -7.37 6.54 -3.78
N PRO A 177 -6.89 6.48 -5.03
CA PRO A 177 -6.47 5.22 -5.68
C PRO A 177 -5.31 4.50 -4.98
N GLU A 178 -4.56 5.14 -4.11
CA GLU A 178 -3.35 4.59 -3.49
C GLU A 178 -3.57 3.99 -2.09
N GLY A 179 -4.65 3.23 -1.89
CA GLY A 179 -4.72 2.30 -0.75
C GLY A 179 -4.82 2.94 0.63
N SER A 180 -5.66 3.94 0.78
CA SER A 180 -5.95 4.57 2.08
C SER A 180 -7.03 3.84 2.88
N LEU A 181 -7.45 2.64 2.47
CA LEU A 181 -8.49 1.87 3.15
C LEU A 181 -7.92 0.57 3.72
N VAL A 182 -8.26 0.25 4.96
CA VAL A 182 -8.09 -1.09 5.55
C VAL A 182 -9.44 -1.62 6.04
N LEU A 183 -9.77 -2.84 5.60
CA LEU A 183 -10.90 -3.60 6.12
C LEU A 183 -10.39 -4.70 7.03
N SER A 184 -10.99 -4.83 8.22
CA SER A 184 -10.64 -5.89 9.15
C SER A 184 -11.79 -6.86 9.39
N LEU A 185 -11.45 -8.12 9.69
CA LEU A 185 -12.41 -9.16 10.03
C LEU A 185 -11.87 -10.07 11.12
N SER A 186 -12.71 -10.46 12.07
CA SER A 186 -12.36 -11.47 13.05
C SER A 186 -12.23 -12.86 12.40
N VAL A 187 -11.21 -13.62 12.79
CA VAL A 187 -11.03 -15.03 12.39
C VAL A 187 -12.24 -15.91 12.80
N ARG A 188 -13.00 -15.47 13.81
CA ARG A 188 -14.22 -16.13 14.31
C ARG A 188 -15.41 -16.00 13.35
N HIS A 189 -15.34 -15.08 12.39
CA HIS A 189 -16.43 -14.86 11.43
C HIS A 189 -16.50 -16.00 10.40
N PRO A 190 -17.69 -16.55 10.08
CA PRO A 190 -17.85 -17.68 9.17
C PRO A 190 -17.36 -17.45 7.73
N GLU A 191 -17.25 -16.23 7.28
CA GLU A 191 -16.81 -15.86 5.92
C GLU A 191 -15.36 -15.36 5.85
N VAL A 192 -14.52 -15.66 6.84
CA VAL A 192 -13.12 -15.19 6.84
C VAL A 192 -12.33 -15.71 5.64
N GLU A 193 -12.60 -16.91 5.16
CA GLU A 193 -11.95 -17.47 3.96
C GLU A 193 -12.30 -16.64 2.71
N ALA A 194 -13.58 -16.29 2.51
CA ALA A 194 -14.01 -15.45 1.41
C ALA A 194 -13.41 -14.02 1.51
N PHE A 195 -13.30 -13.49 2.74
CA PHE A 195 -12.67 -12.22 3.02
C PHE A 195 -11.18 -12.20 2.60
N ILE A 196 -10.41 -13.22 2.98
CA ILE A 196 -8.99 -13.36 2.63
C ILE A 196 -8.80 -13.51 1.11
N GLY A 197 -9.73 -14.19 0.45
CA GLY A 197 -9.66 -14.44 -1.00
C GLY A 197 -9.89 -13.21 -1.88
N MET A 198 -10.40 -12.13 -1.31
CA MET A 198 -10.67 -10.90 -2.07
C MET A 198 -9.37 -10.20 -2.46
N LYS A 199 -9.26 -9.87 -3.74
CA LYS A 199 -8.11 -9.11 -4.30
C LYS A 199 -8.60 -7.76 -4.80
N ASN A 200 -8.21 -6.71 -4.10
CA ASN A 200 -8.38 -5.34 -4.57
C ASN A 200 -7.12 -4.54 -4.27
N ALA A 201 -6.57 -3.88 -5.27
CA ALA A 201 -5.33 -3.11 -5.13
C ALA A 201 -5.47 -1.86 -4.24
N ALA A 202 -6.69 -1.32 -4.12
CA ALA A 202 -6.96 -0.10 -3.38
C ALA A 202 -7.18 -0.33 -1.87
N THR A 203 -7.32 -1.59 -1.42
CA THR A 203 -7.74 -1.91 -0.05
C THR A 203 -6.81 -2.92 0.59
N ASN A 204 -6.32 -2.59 1.76
CA ASN A 204 -5.63 -3.54 2.62
C ASN A 204 -6.66 -4.37 3.40
N VAL A 205 -6.38 -5.64 3.60
CA VAL A 205 -7.22 -6.53 4.41
C VAL A 205 -6.43 -7.03 5.63
N ALA A 206 -7.08 -7.06 6.79
CA ALA A 206 -6.47 -7.49 8.03
C ALA A 206 -7.36 -8.53 8.74
N VAL A 207 -6.76 -9.60 9.27
CA VAL A 207 -7.48 -10.61 10.03
C VAL A 207 -7.12 -10.48 11.51
N LYS A 208 -8.15 -10.28 12.32
CA LYS A 208 -8.05 -10.24 13.79
C LYS A 208 -8.06 -11.67 14.32
N ILE A 209 -6.89 -12.14 14.76
CA ILE A 209 -6.68 -13.50 15.25
C ILE A 209 -6.75 -13.52 16.77
N ASP A 210 -7.57 -14.42 17.33
CA ASP A 210 -7.65 -14.66 18.75
C ASP A 210 -6.67 -15.76 19.23
N ASP A 211 -6.43 -15.78 20.54
CA ASP A 211 -5.53 -16.76 21.19
C ASP A 211 -6.06 -18.22 21.05
N GLU A 212 -7.37 -18.40 20.93
CA GLU A 212 -8.01 -19.72 20.77
C GLU A 212 -7.67 -20.30 19.40
N PHE A 213 -7.75 -19.49 18.33
CA PHE A 213 -7.36 -19.90 16.99
C PHE A 213 -5.88 -20.27 16.92
N MET A 214 -4.98 -19.44 17.46
CA MET A 214 -3.55 -19.75 17.47
C MET A 214 -3.24 -21.05 18.22
N LYS A 215 -3.90 -21.31 19.34
CA LYS A 215 -3.78 -22.57 20.07
C LYS A 215 -4.33 -23.75 19.25
N ALA A 216 -5.43 -23.56 18.51
CA ALA A 216 -6.00 -24.58 17.65
C ALA A 216 -5.05 -24.94 16.49
N VAL A 217 -4.44 -23.95 15.83
CA VAL A 217 -3.42 -24.13 14.78
C VAL A 217 -2.22 -24.94 15.31
N ILE A 218 -1.65 -24.53 16.46
CA ILE A 218 -0.46 -25.16 17.02
C ILE A 218 -0.73 -26.62 17.42
N ASN A 219 -1.93 -26.91 17.92
CA ASN A 219 -2.31 -28.23 18.40
C ASN A 219 -3.08 -29.08 17.37
N ASN A 220 -3.18 -28.60 16.14
CA ASN A 220 -3.92 -29.26 15.05
C ASN A 220 -5.35 -29.66 15.48
N ARG A 221 -6.14 -28.66 15.90
CA ARG A 221 -7.50 -28.83 16.41
C ARG A 221 -8.51 -28.06 15.59
N GLN A 222 -9.76 -28.46 15.72
CA GLN A 222 -10.88 -27.70 15.19
C GLN A 222 -11.05 -26.38 15.92
N TYR A 223 -11.52 -25.37 15.17
CA TYR A 223 -11.84 -24.04 15.68
C TYR A 223 -13.29 -23.70 15.38
N ALA A 224 -13.98 -23.09 16.32
CA ALA A 224 -15.38 -22.69 16.17
C ALA A 224 -15.50 -21.29 15.61
N GLN A 225 -16.14 -21.19 14.45
CA GLN A 225 -16.60 -19.92 13.89
C GLN A 225 -18.08 -19.72 14.19
N GLN A 226 -18.48 -18.47 14.45
CA GLN A 226 -19.87 -18.18 14.80
C GLN A 226 -20.29 -16.75 14.44
N PHE A 227 -21.60 -16.55 14.33
CA PHE A 227 -22.21 -15.24 14.18
C PHE A 227 -23.53 -15.16 14.97
N PRO A 228 -23.84 -14.05 15.70
CA PRO A 228 -22.91 -12.98 16.07
C PRO A 228 -21.70 -13.51 16.87
N LEU A 229 -20.56 -12.80 16.79
CA LEU A 229 -19.27 -13.29 17.30
C LEU A 229 -19.29 -13.62 18.80
N ASP A 230 -19.91 -12.75 19.62
CA ASP A 230 -19.93 -12.84 21.07
C ASP A 230 -21.25 -13.39 21.64
N ALA A 231 -22.12 -13.93 20.76
CA ALA A 231 -23.41 -14.44 21.20
C ALA A 231 -23.25 -15.77 21.94
N GLN A 232 -23.84 -15.89 23.12
CA GLN A 232 -23.92 -17.17 23.86
C GLN A 232 -24.71 -18.23 23.07
N THR A 233 -25.72 -17.80 22.33
CA THR A 233 -26.51 -18.62 21.40
C THR A 233 -26.37 -18.07 20.00
N PRO A 234 -25.26 -18.40 19.31
CA PRO A 234 -25.04 -17.92 17.95
C PRO A 234 -26.06 -18.54 16.99
N VAL A 235 -26.39 -17.79 15.96
CA VAL A 235 -27.37 -18.22 14.95
C VAL A 235 -26.71 -19.01 13.83
N VAL A 236 -25.42 -18.74 13.59
CA VAL A 236 -24.53 -19.57 12.77
C VAL A 236 -23.39 -20.06 13.65
N LYS A 237 -23.13 -21.35 13.63
CA LYS A 237 -21.95 -21.96 14.25
C LYS A 237 -21.43 -23.08 13.36
N GLN A 238 -20.16 -23.02 13.03
CA GLN A 238 -19.46 -24.05 12.27
C GLN A 238 -18.12 -24.36 12.88
N HIS A 239 -17.61 -25.56 12.62
CA HIS A 239 -16.26 -25.98 13.02
C HIS A 239 -15.44 -26.16 11.76
N ILE A 240 -14.24 -25.61 11.77
CA ILE A 240 -13.26 -25.73 10.69
C ILE A 240 -11.97 -26.35 11.25
N GLU A 241 -11.18 -26.95 10.38
CA GLU A 241 -9.80 -27.31 10.73
C GLU A 241 -8.98 -26.02 10.74
N ALA A 242 -8.43 -25.66 11.92
CA ALA A 242 -7.71 -24.39 12.07
C ALA A 242 -6.47 -24.34 11.18
N THR A 243 -5.82 -25.48 10.96
CA THR A 243 -4.65 -25.61 10.08
C THR A 243 -4.97 -25.34 8.61
N ASP A 244 -6.15 -25.70 8.12
CA ASP A 244 -6.54 -25.47 6.73
C ASP A 244 -6.72 -23.98 6.47
N LEU A 245 -7.45 -23.29 7.33
CA LEU A 245 -7.59 -21.82 7.23
C LEU A 245 -6.24 -21.12 7.38
N TRP A 246 -5.38 -21.60 8.28
CA TRP A 246 -4.03 -21.09 8.45
C TRP A 246 -3.18 -21.22 7.17
N GLN A 247 -3.23 -22.36 6.51
CA GLN A 247 -2.54 -22.57 5.23
C GLN A 247 -3.05 -21.62 4.14
N ILE A 248 -4.38 -21.40 4.04
CA ILE A 248 -4.97 -20.44 3.11
C ILE A 248 -4.45 -19.02 3.40
N MET A 249 -4.36 -18.61 4.67
CA MET A 249 -3.78 -17.32 5.06
C MET A 249 -2.31 -17.23 4.61
N MET A 250 -1.49 -18.22 4.92
CA MET A 250 -0.06 -18.22 4.59
C MET A 250 0.17 -18.23 3.08
N HIS A 251 -0.64 -18.97 2.33
CA HIS A 251 -0.60 -18.93 0.87
C HIS A 251 -0.84 -17.51 0.33
N ASN A 252 -1.84 -16.81 0.84
CA ASN A 252 -2.14 -15.44 0.40
C ASN A 252 -1.06 -14.44 0.85
N VAL A 253 -0.56 -14.55 2.09
CA VAL A 253 0.54 -13.73 2.61
C VAL A 253 1.78 -13.84 1.71
N MET A 254 2.19 -15.06 1.32
CA MET A 254 3.36 -15.25 0.47
C MET A 254 3.18 -14.68 -0.94
N ARG A 255 1.97 -14.57 -1.45
CA ARG A 255 1.67 -14.05 -2.78
C ARG A 255 1.48 -12.54 -2.85
N SER A 256 0.88 -11.96 -1.82
CA SER A 256 0.41 -10.57 -1.83
C SER A 256 0.78 -9.76 -0.58
N ALA A 257 1.48 -10.35 0.39
CA ALA A 257 1.71 -9.81 1.72
C ALA A 257 0.39 -9.47 2.47
N GLN A 258 -0.72 -10.12 2.12
CA GLN A 258 -2.03 -9.96 2.73
C GLN A 258 -2.68 -11.33 2.96
N PRO A 259 -3.56 -11.48 3.97
CA PRO A 259 -4.00 -10.43 4.92
C PRO A 259 -2.90 -10.05 5.92
N GLU A 260 -2.98 -8.84 6.46
CA GLU A 260 -2.22 -8.48 7.66
C GLU A 260 -2.76 -9.28 8.85
N ILE A 261 -1.84 -9.79 9.69
CA ILE A 261 -2.20 -10.62 10.86
C ILE A 261 -2.10 -9.76 12.12
N LEU A 262 -3.24 -9.59 12.79
CA LEU A 262 -3.37 -8.83 14.03
C LEU A 262 -3.66 -9.82 15.18
N PHE A 263 -2.78 -9.93 16.17
CA PHE A 263 -3.02 -10.76 17.36
C PHE A 263 -3.95 -10.03 18.34
N TRP A 264 -5.25 -10.09 18.03
CA TRP A 264 -6.24 -9.17 18.56
C TRP A 264 -6.48 -9.27 20.06
N ASP A 265 -6.51 -10.48 20.62
CA ASP A 265 -6.68 -10.66 22.06
C ASP A 265 -5.53 -10.04 22.86
N ARG A 266 -4.33 -10.06 22.30
CA ARG A 266 -3.18 -9.43 22.91
C ARG A 266 -3.26 -7.92 22.81
N ILE A 267 -3.60 -7.41 21.63
CA ILE A 267 -3.81 -5.99 21.40
C ILE A 267 -4.80 -5.43 22.42
N THR A 268 -5.99 -6.00 22.51
CA THR A 268 -7.05 -5.50 23.39
C THR A 268 -6.74 -5.66 24.88
N ARG A 269 -5.95 -6.67 25.26
CA ARG A 269 -5.54 -6.89 26.64
C ARG A 269 -4.47 -5.91 27.12
N GLU A 270 -3.57 -5.47 26.23
CA GLU A 270 -2.42 -4.65 26.58
C GLU A 270 -2.59 -3.17 26.23
N SER A 271 -3.44 -2.84 25.26
CA SER A 271 -3.75 -1.46 24.90
C SER A 271 -4.40 -0.70 26.04
N VAL A 272 -3.85 0.47 26.39
CA VAL A 272 -4.38 1.30 27.49
C VAL A 272 -5.74 1.89 27.12
N SER A 273 -5.98 2.21 25.85
CA SER A 273 -7.28 2.74 25.42
C SER A 273 -8.42 1.73 25.57
N ASP A 274 -8.13 0.44 25.51
CA ASP A 274 -9.12 -0.63 25.67
C ASP A 274 -9.60 -0.82 27.13
N CYS A 275 -8.97 -0.15 28.09
CA CYS A 275 -9.49 -0.04 29.46
C CYS A 275 -10.78 0.77 29.55
N TYR A 276 -11.10 1.55 28.51
CA TYR A 276 -12.27 2.44 28.45
C TYR A 276 -13.26 1.94 27.41
N ASP A 277 -14.51 1.68 27.80
CA ASP A 277 -15.55 1.15 26.91
C ASP A 277 -15.83 2.06 25.70
N GLU A 278 -15.67 3.37 25.89
CA GLU A 278 -15.84 4.37 24.82
C GLU A 278 -14.69 4.37 23.81
N CYS A 279 -13.54 3.76 24.17
CA CYS A 279 -12.29 3.80 23.40
C CYS A 279 -11.79 2.41 23.02
N ARG A 280 -12.64 1.38 23.10
CA ARG A 280 -12.26 0.02 22.66
C ARG A 280 -11.89 0.03 21.18
N SER A 281 -10.77 -0.56 20.90
CA SER A 281 -10.24 -0.71 19.55
C SER A 281 -11.19 -1.54 18.68
N ILE A 282 -11.51 -1.03 17.49
CA ILE A 282 -12.36 -1.73 16.52
C ILE A 282 -11.56 -2.22 15.31
N CYS A 283 -10.55 -1.47 14.90
CA CYS A 283 -9.66 -1.78 13.77
C CYS A 283 -8.30 -1.10 13.98
N THR A 284 -7.47 -1.14 12.95
CA THR A 284 -6.21 -0.40 12.89
C THR A 284 -6.27 0.70 11.83
N ASN A 285 -5.26 1.57 11.81
CA ASN A 285 -4.97 2.41 10.65
C ASN A 285 -4.55 1.55 9.44
N PRO A 286 -4.50 2.10 8.20
CA PRO A 286 -4.14 1.35 7.00
C PRO A 286 -2.77 0.65 7.04
N SER A 287 -1.84 1.11 7.86
CA SER A 287 -0.50 0.52 8.02
C SER A 287 -0.40 -0.49 9.20
N GLY A 288 -1.47 -0.69 9.98
CA GLY A 288 -1.61 -1.73 11.00
C GLY A 288 -1.01 -1.41 12.37
N GLU A 289 -0.23 -0.32 12.51
CA GLU A 289 0.50 -0.04 13.75
C GLU A 289 -0.33 0.68 14.83
N ILE A 290 -1.40 1.39 14.47
CA ILE A 290 -2.22 2.16 15.41
C ILE A 290 -3.59 1.51 15.57
N GLN A 291 -3.91 1.05 16.78
CA GLN A 291 -5.23 0.55 17.11
C GLN A 291 -6.14 1.73 17.47
N LEU A 292 -7.29 1.77 16.81
CA LEU A 292 -8.22 2.90 16.90
C LEU A 292 -9.62 2.45 17.30
N SER A 293 -10.26 3.27 18.10
CA SER A 293 -11.70 3.18 18.38
C SER A 293 -12.50 3.95 17.32
N ALA A 294 -13.83 3.79 17.32
CA ALA A 294 -14.68 4.52 16.39
C ALA A 294 -14.50 6.05 16.50
N TYR A 295 -14.33 6.72 15.36
CA TYR A 295 -14.10 8.17 15.22
C TYR A 295 -12.81 8.69 15.86
N ASP A 296 -11.88 7.78 16.15
CA ASP A 296 -10.55 8.10 16.63
C ASP A 296 -9.60 8.38 15.46
N SER A 297 -8.50 9.09 15.74
CA SER A 297 -7.51 9.48 14.76
C SER A 297 -6.10 9.50 15.35
N CYS A 298 -5.09 9.38 14.50
CA CYS A 298 -3.70 9.39 14.94
C CYS A 298 -2.88 10.52 14.29
N ARG A 299 -1.88 10.98 15.04
CA ARG A 299 -0.85 11.94 14.66
C ARG A 299 0.47 11.41 15.14
N LEU A 300 1.49 11.40 14.26
CA LEU A 300 2.75 10.72 14.52
C LEU A 300 3.95 11.66 14.38
N LEU A 301 4.92 11.46 15.25
CA LEU A 301 6.22 12.09 15.25
C LEU A 301 7.28 11.05 15.58
N VAL A 302 8.44 11.09 14.94
CA VAL A 302 9.56 10.21 15.30
C VAL A 302 10.74 10.98 15.86
N ILE A 303 11.46 10.33 16.78
CA ILE A 303 12.74 10.79 17.29
C ILE A 303 13.84 10.07 16.50
N ASN A 304 14.75 10.83 15.91
CA ASN A 304 15.91 10.31 15.18
C ASN A 304 16.99 9.83 16.15
N LEU A 305 17.04 8.54 16.42
CA LEU A 305 17.95 7.93 17.39
C LEU A 305 19.43 8.15 17.09
N TYR A 306 19.79 8.14 15.81
CA TYR A 306 21.19 8.31 15.38
C TYR A 306 21.80 9.62 15.90
N SER A 307 21.01 10.67 16.06
CA SER A 307 21.44 11.98 16.56
C SER A 307 21.87 12.01 18.01
N TYR A 308 21.63 10.95 18.76
CA TYR A 308 22.04 10.84 20.17
C TYR A 308 23.30 10.00 20.39
N VAL A 309 23.86 9.42 19.31
CA VAL A 309 25.13 8.68 19.39
C VAL A 309 26.30 9.65 19.40
N GLN A 310 27.09 9.56 20.44
CA GLN A 310 28.36 10.26 20.58
C GLN A 310 29.48 9.38 20.03
N ASN A 311 30.44 9.96 19.29
CA ASN A 311 31.55 9.27 18.68
C ASN A 311 31.14 8.02 17.86
N PRO A 312 30.19 8.14 16.90
CA PRO A 312 29.67 7.01 16.17
C PRO A 312 30.76 6.21 15.47
N PHE A 313 30.57 4.90 15.36
CA PHE A 313 31.48 3.95 14.73
C PHE A 313 32.87 3.85 15.38
N SER A 314 33.04 4.34 16.60
CA SER A 314 34.31 4.27 17.35
C SER A 314 34.21 3.34 18.56
N SER A 315 35.35 2.94 19.11
CA SER A 315 35.39 2.14 20.36
C SER A 315 34.86 2.91 21.59
N SER A 316 34.72 4.24 21.50
CA SER A 316 34.16 5.11 22.53
C SER A 316 32.75 5.56 22.21
N ALA A 317 32.05 4.88 21.29
CA ALA A 317 30.67 5.16 20.98
C ALA A 317 29.78 5.01 22.22
N SER A 318 28.93 6.00 22.47
CA SER A 318 27.99 6.01 23.60
C SER A 318 26.69 6.70 23.22
N PHE A 319 25.59 6.30 23.85
CA PHE A 319 24.28 6.90 23.65
C PHE A 319 23.99 7.93 24.74
N ASN A 320 23.56 9.13 24.34
CA ASN A 320 23.27 10.23 25.28
C ASN A 320 21.83 10.15 25.79
N TYR A 321 21.59 9.32 26.78
CA TYR A 321 20.27 9.14 27.40
C TYR A 321 19.71 10.44 28.01
N GLU A 322 20.52 11.27 28.65
CA GLU A 322 20.05 12.52 29.27
C GLU A 322 19.43 13.47 28.25
N LEU A 323 20.12 13.66 27.11
CA LEU A 323 19.62 14.48 26.01
C LEU A 323 18.40 13.85 25.36
N PHE A 324 18.39 12.53 25.17
CA PHE A 324 17.27 11.78 24.61
C PHE A 324 16.03 11.90 25.47
N ASP A 325 16.12 11.68 26.78
CA ASP A 325 15.01 11.78 27.73
C ASP A 325 14.40 13.21 27.75
N ARG A 326 15.27 14.23 27.72
CA ARG A 326 14.81 15.62 27.65
C ARG A 326 14.03 15.88 26.37
N HIS A 327 14.54 15.45 25.23
CA HIS A 327 13.87 15.65 23.95
C HIS A 327 12.60 14.81 23.81
N ALA A 328 12.55 13.59 24.36
CA ALA A 328 11.34 12.77 24.43
C ALA A 328 10.21 13.44 25.23
N ARG A 329 10.55 14.10 26.34
CA ARG A 329 9.58 14.89 27.11
C ARG A 329 9.05 16.08 26.35
N ILE A 330 9.92 16.82 25.64
CA ILE A 330 9.51 17.97 24.80
C ILE A 330 8.69 17.47 23.61
N ALA A 331 9.07 16.34 22.99
CA ALA A 331 8.31 15.73 21.90
C ALA A 331 6.85 15.44 22.31
N GLN A 332 6.61 14.89 23.52
CA GLN A 332 5.25 14.67 23.99
C GLN A 332 4.48 15.98 24.22
N ARG A 333 5.15 17.01 24.67
CA ARG A 333 4.57 18.34 24.84
C ARG A 333 4.16 18.93 23.48
N ILE A 334 5.06 18.90 22.49
CA ILE A 334 4.78 19.31 21.10
C ILE A 334 3.61 18.49 20.52
N MET A 335 3.56 17.20 20.76
CA MET A 335 2.47 16.36 20.26
C MET A 335 1.11 16.71 20.90
N ASP A 336 1.07 17.12 22.16
CA ASP A 336 -0.16 17.63 22.79
C ASP A 336 -0.60 18.97 22.18
N ASP A 337 0.34 19.86 21.82
CA ASP A 337 0.05 21.11 21.10
C ASP A 337 -0.48 20.84 19.69
N ILE A 338 0.04 19.81 19.01
CA ILE A 338 -0.47 19.35 17.71
C ILE A 338 -1.91 18.84 17.83
N VAL A 339 -2.31 18.27 18.96
CA VAL A 339 -3.72 17.92 19.20
C VAL A 339 -4.59 19.21 19.24
N ASP A 340 -4.13 20.29 19.84
CA ASP A 340 -4.87 21.55 19.82
C ASP A 340 -4.93 22.17 18.42
N LEU A 341 -3.83 22.12 17.67
CA LEU A 341 -3.81 22.53 16.25
C LEU A 341 -4.76 21.68 15.39
N GLU A 342 -4.88 20.37 15.68
CA GLU A 342 -5.85 19.52 15.00
C GLU A 342 -7.29 19.91 15.30
N LEU A 343 -7.59 20.25 16.55
CA LEU A 343 -8.93 20.74 16.93
C LEU A 343 -9.26 22.04 16.16
N GLU A 344 -8.34 22.98 16.08
CA GLU A 344 -8.48 24.19 15.26
C GLU A 344 -8.71 23.88 13.77
N LYS A 345 -8.01 22.86 13.22
CA LYS A 345 -8.21 22.40 11.83
C LYS A 345 -9.58 21.81 11.61
N ILE A 346 -10.07 21.02 12.57
CA ILE A 346 -11.42 20.44 12.48
C ILE A 346 -12.48 21.54 12.58
N GLU A 347 -12.30 22.55 13.43
CA GLU A 347 -13.19 23.72 13.50
C GLU A 347 -13.26 24.42 12.14
N HIS A 348 -12.10 24.64 11.49
CA HIS A 348 -12.06 25.21 10.15
C HIS A 348 -12.74 24.32 9.08
N ILE A 349 -12.63 22.99 9.19
CA ILE A 349 -13.38 22.06 8.32
C ILE A 349 -14.88 22.23 8.52
N LEU A 350 -15.34 22.32 9.77
CA LEU A 350 -16.77 22.51 10.09
C LEU A 350 -17.30 23.86 9.57
N GLU A 351 -16.52 24.94 9.72
CA GLU A 351 -16.85 26.25 9.14
C GLU A 351 -16.99 26.16 7.61
N LYS A 352 -16.02 25.48 6.94
CA LYS A 352 -16.06 25.29 5.49
C LYS A 352 -17.28 24.50 5.03
N ILE A 353 -17.70 23.46 5.79
CA ILE A 353 -18.90 22.69 5.50
C ILE A 353 -20.16 23.58 5.64
N ASP A 354 -20.20 24.44 6.65
CA ASP A 354 -21.35 25.36 6.84
C ASP A 354 -21.45 26.40 5.71
N GLU A 355 -20.31 26.84 5.16
CA GLU A 355 -20.24 27.77 4.03
C GLU A 355 -20.56 27.14 2.66
N ASP A 356 -20.51 25.82 2.52
CA ASP A 356 -20.79 25.13 1.26
C ASP A 356 -22.25 25.38 0.83
N PRO A 357 -22.51 25.62 -0.48
CA PRO A 357 -23.85 25.99 -0.97
C PRO A 357 -24.86 24.85 -1.02
N GLU A 358 -24.44 23.63 -0.67
CA GLU A 358 -25.30 22.44 -0.63
C GLU A 358 -26.35 22.54 0.49
N SER A 359 -27.43 21.77 0.34
CA SER A 359 -28.47 21.71 1.39
C SER A 359 -27.94 21.05 2.67
N ASP A 360 -28.54 21.42 3.81
CA ASP A 360 -28.18 20.80 5.10
C ASP A 360 -28.37 19.28 5.11
N GLU A 361 -29.30 18.75 4.32
CA GLU A 361 -29.52 17.32 4.16
C GLU A 361 -28.30 16.63 3.53
N VAL A 362 -27.67 17.24 2.51
CA VAL A 362 -26.48 16.72 1.85
C VAL A 362 -25.25 16.85 2.77
N LYS A 363 -25.12 17.98 3.46
CA LYS A 363 -23.99 18.25 4.37
C LYS A 363 -24.03 17.45 5.68
N TYR A 364 -25.18 16.89 6.03
CA TYR A 364 -25.43 16.32 7.36
C TYR A 364 -24.42 15.26 7.78
N THR A 365 -24.13 14.28 6.93
CA THR A 365 -23.23 13.17 7.27
C THR A 365 -21.80 13.68 7.49
N GLU A 366 -21.30 14.54 6.61
CA GLU A 366 -19.96 15.11 6.77
C GLU A 366 -19.81 15.92 8.05
N LYS A 367 -20.78 16.84 8.31
CA LYS A 367 -20.77 17.65 9.51
C LYS A 367 -20.79 16.80 10.78
N ARG A 368 -21.70 15.83 10.85
CA ARG A 368 -21.81 14.92 12.01
C ARG A 368 -20.57 14.05 12.20
N LEU A 369 -19.92 13.62 11.13
CA LEU A 369 -18.67 12.88 11.18
C LEU A 369 -17.57 13.72 11.83
N TRP A 370 -17.36 14.95 11.36
CA TRP A 370 -16.29 15.81 11.89
C TRP A 370 -16.59 16.28 13.31
N GLU A 371 -17.85 16.50 13.69
CA GLU A 371 -18.24 16.73 15.08
C GLU A 371 -17.85 15.54 16.00
N LYS A 372 -18.12 14.30 15.58
CA LYS A 372 -17.75 13.10 16.34
C LYS A 372 -16.23 12.97 16.47
N ILE A 373 -15.48 13.26 15.41
CA ILE A 373 -14.00 13.21 15.42
C ILE A 373 -13.45 14.31 16.33
N TYR A 374 -14.02 15.52 16.29
CA TYR A 374 -13.66 16.63 17.19
C TYR A 374 -13.84 16.24 18.66
N GLU A 375 -15.03 15.77 19.01
CA GLU A 375 -15.33 15.35 20.39
C GLU A 375 -14.44 14.20 20.85
N LYS A 376 -14.18 13.20 19.98
CA LYS A 376 -13.28 12.10 20.30
C LYS A 376 -11.85 12.61 20.51
N THR A 377 -11.31 13.41 19.61
CA THR A 377 -9.97 13.98 19.70
C THR A 377 -9.78 14.79 20.97
N LYS A 378 -10.75 15.64 21.31
CA LYS A 378 -10.77 16.45 22.53
C LYS A 378 -10.83 15.58 23.81
N LEU A 379 -11.66 14.53 23.76
CA LEU A 379 -11.90 13.63 24.90
C LEU A 379 -10.65 12.85 25.29
N ILE A 380 -9.92 12.28 24.33
CA ILE A 380 -8.84 11.31 24.58
C ILE A 380 -7.44 11.83 24.29
N ARG A 381 -7.28 12.85 23.45
CA ARG A 381 -6.01 13.50 23.11
C ARG A 381 -4.90 12.52 22.75
N ARG A 382 -5.19 11.57 21.84
CA ARG A 382 -4.22 10.56 21.41
C ARG A 382 -3.06 11.19 20.68
N THR A 383 -1.84 10.77 21.03
CA THR A 383 -0.58 11.12 20.36
C THR A 383 0.19 9.84 20.02
N GLY A 384 1.21 9.94 19.17
CA GLY A 384 2.06 8.81 18.80
C GLY A 384 3.50 9.28 18.57
N ILE A 385 4.40 8.91 19.47
CA ILE A 385 5.83 9.17 19.36
C ILE A 385 6.54 7.83 19.08
N GLY A 386 7.27 7.79 17.98
CA GLY A 386 8.05 6.63 17.57
C GLY A 386 9.53 6.93 17.47
N LEU A 387 10.27 5.93 16.99
CA LEU A 387 11.70 6.01 16.80
C LEU A 387 12.04 5.80 15.31
N LEU A 388 13.14 6.39 14.88
CA LEU A 388 13.70 6.26 13.54
C LEU A 388 15.20 6.01 13.66
N GLY A 389 15.75 5.11 12.84
CA GLY A 389 17.17 4.87 12.78
C GLY A 389 17.68 3.86 13.82
N GLU A 390 16.85 2.90 14.23
CA GLU A 390 17.22 1.87 15.22
C GLU A 390 18.41 1.05 14.75
N ASP A 391 18.38 0.53 13.51
CA ASP A 391 19.45 -0.30 12.95
C ASP A 391 20.75 0.51 12.74
N GLU A 392 20.61 1.74 12.24
CA GLU A 392 21.71 2.68 12.06
C GLU A 392 22.37 3.06 13.39
N THR A 393 21.57 3.24 14.43
CA THR A 393 22.06 3.56 15.77
C THR A 393 22.82 2.37 16.38
N VAL A 394 22.29 1.16 16.23
CA VAL A 394 22.95 -0.07 16.69
C VAL A 394 24.34 -0.22 16.05
N GLU A 395 24.44 -0.01 14.73
CA GLU A 395 25.73 -0.07 14.04
C GLU A 395 26.68 1.07 14.47
N ALA A 396 26.16 2.28 14.63
CA ALA A 396 26.93 3.43 15.10
C ALA A 396 27.49 3.23 16.51
N MET A 397 26.81 2.46 17.34
CA MET A 397 27.25 2.03 18.68
C MET A 397 28.26 0.86 18.65
N ASN A 398 28.70 0.41 17.45
CA ASN A 398 29.53 -0.80 17.25
C ASN A 398 28.87 -2.08 17.81
N LEU A 399 27.55 -2.12 17.87
CA LEU A 399 26.80 -3.31 18.19
C LEU A 399 26.45 -4.06 16.89
N ARG A 400 26.38 -5.38 16.98
CA ARG A 400 25.98 -6.19 15.84
C ARG A 400 24.46 -6.32 15.82
N ASN A 401 23.81 -5.90 14.74
CA ASN A 401 22.37 -6.11 14.54
C ASN A 401 21.99 -7.60 14.73
N GLY A 402 20.91 -7.86 15.49
CA GLY A 402 20.48 -9.19 15.88
C GLY A 402 21.29 -9.85 17.02
N SER A 403 22.27 -9.17 17.60
CA SER A 403 22.94 -9.65 18.82
C SER A 403 22.13 -9.36 20.09
N HIS A 404 22.41 -10.10 21.16
CA HIS A 404 21.79 -9.88 22.45
C HIS A 404 22.06 -8.48 23.00
N ASN A 405 23.30 -7.99 22.89
CA ASN A 405 23.67 -6.65 23.33
C ASN A 405 22.90 -5.54 22.57
N ALA A 406 22.65 -5.73 21.27
CA ALA A 406 21.85 -4.81 20.49
C ALA A 406 20.36 -4.84 20.92
N ALA A 407 19.86 -6.03 21.26
CA ALA A 407 18.51 -6.19 21.73
C ALA A 407 18.31 -5.53 23.10
N ASP A 408 19.25 -5.73 24.04
CA ASP A 408 19.23 -5.10 25.36
C ASP A 408 19.30 -3.57 25.24
N PHE A 409 20.22 -3.06 24.39
CA PHE A 409 20.35 -1.63 24.13
C PHE A 409 19.03 -1.02 23.61
N LEU A 410 18.42 -1.62 22.58
CA LEU A 410 17.16 -1.11 22.05
C LEU A 410 16.02 -1.22 23.07
N ALA A 411 15.94 -2.29 23.85
CA ALA A 411 14.95 -2.43 24.92
C ALA A 411 15.09 -1.32 25.98
N ASP A 412 16.32 -0.96 26.36
CA ASP A 412 16.58 0.15 27.29
C ASP A 412 16.19 1.50 26.68
N VAL A 413 16.46 1.73 25.38
CA VAL A 413 16.03 2.95 24.65
C VAL A 413 14.50 3.07 24.61
N TYR A 414 13.79 1.99 24.26
CA TYR A 414 12.31 1.99 24.24
C TYR A 414 11.72 2.18 25.65
N ARG A 415 12.33 1.58 26.67
CA ARG A 415 11.95 1.81 28.08
C ARG A 415 12.14 3.27 28.47
N SER A 416 13.29 3.88 28.16
CA SER A 416 13.59 5.29 28.44
C SER A 416 12.59 6.21 27.75
N LEU A 417 12.28 5.95 26.46
CA LEU A 417 11.25 6.66 25.73
C LEU A 417 9.89 6.61 26.45
N ALA A 418 9.43 5.39 26.80
CA ALA A 418 8.13 5.20 27.43
C ALA A 418 8.03 5.96 28.76
N LEU A 419 9.03 5.85 29.62
CA LEU A 419 9.06 6.53 30.91
C LEU A 419 9.09 8.06 30.73
N SER A 420 9.91 8.58 29.83
CA SER A 420 10.04 10.01 29.57
C SER A 420 8.77 10.63 28.99
N VAL A 421 8.16 9.97 28.00
CA VAL A 421 6.93 10.42 27.34
C VAL A 421 5.75 10.41 28.31
N TYR A 422 5.59 9.33 29.11
CA TYR A 422 4.54 9.25 30.12
C TYR A 422 4.74 10.23 31.27
N SER A 423 5.98 10.45 31.71
CA SER A 423 6.32 11.50 32.69
C SER A 423 5.90 12.88 32.19
N SER A 424 6.15 13.18 30.89
CA SER A 424 5.69 14.42 30.27
C SER A 424 4.17 14.53 30.21
N SER A 425 3.46 13.44 29.86
CA SER A 425 1.99 13.43 29.84
C SER A 425 1.39 13.67 31.22
N VAL A 426 2.03 13.17 32.31
CA VAL A 426 1.66 13.49 33.70
C VAL A 426 1.91 14.96 34.01
N GLN A 427 3.06 15.51 33.62
CA GLN A 427 3.37 16.92 33.81
C GLN A 427 2.37 17.82 33.07
N LEU A 428 2.02 17.46 31.84
CA LEU A 428 0.97 18.15 31.07
C LEU A 428 -0.40 18.05 31.73
N ALA A 429 -0.74 16.92 32.40
CA ALA A 429 -1.97 16.81 33.17
C ALA A 429 -2.00 17.79 34.34
N LYS A 430 -0.87 18.01 35.02
CA LYS A 430 -0.76 19.02 36.08
C LYS A 430 -0.95 20.45 35.55
N GLU A 431 -0.46 20.73 34.35
CA GLU A 431 -0.49 22.08 33.75
C GLU A 431 -1.80 22.37 33.00
N ARG A 432 -2.38 21.36 32.32
CA ARG A 432 -3.43 21.54 31.29
C ARG A 432 -4.69 20.68 31.59
N GLY A 433 -4.68 19.87 32.66
CA GLY A 433 -5.74 18.90 33.00
C GLY A 433 -5.56 17.56 32.27
N THR A 434 -6.26 16.55 32.75
CA THR A 434 -6.24 15.19 32.22
C THR A 434 -7.03 15.07 30.94
N PHE A 435 -6.86 13.96 30.17
CA PHE A 435 -7.85 13.60 29.15
C PHE A 435 -9.21 13.28 29.80
N GLY A 436 -10.31 13.52 29.06
CA GLY A 436 -11.64 13.73 29.65
C GLY A 436 -12.25 12.55 30.40
N ILE A 437 -11.80 11.31 30.12
CA ILE A 437 -12.34 10.09 30.73
C ILE A 437 -11.30 9.36 31.63
N TYR A 438 -10.20 10.02 31.99
CA TYR A 438 -9.16 9.39 32.76
C TYR A 438 -9.72 8.80 34.08
N ASN A 439 -9.38 7.54 34.33
CA ASN A 439 -9.73 6.83 35.54
C ASN A 439 -8.64 5.79 35.85
N SER A 440 -7.89 6.03 36.94
CA SER A 440 -6.79 5.17 37.35
C SER A 440 -7.23 3.75 37.77
N GLU A 441 -8.46 3.58 38.26
CA GLU A 441 -8.99 2.26 38.62
C GLU A 441 -9.23 1.37 37.42
N LYS A 442 -9.69 1.95 36.27
CA LYS A 442 -9.87 1.22 35.05
C LYS A 442 -8.54 0.72 34.45
N GLU A 443 -7.45 1.42 34.69
CA GLU A 443 -6.12 1.08 34.22
C GLU A 443 -5.32 0.16 35.18
N ALA A 444 -5.82 -0.10 36.37
CA ALA A 444 -5.09 -0.78 37.45
C ALA A 444 -4.60 -2.20 37.08
N GLU A 445 -5.34 -2.92 36.24
CA GLU A 445 -5.00 -4.27 35.76
C GLU A 445 -4.31 -4.31 34.39
N ASN A 446 -4.15 -3.15 33.76
CA ASN A 446 -3.53 -3.12 32.44
C ASN A 446 -2.05 -3.52 32.51
N ALA A 447 -1.63 -4.44 31.64
CA ALA A 447 -0.29 -5.01 31.64
C ALA A 447 0.82 -3.97 31.34
N PHE A 448 0.57 -3.04 30.41
CA PHE A 448 1.52 -1.99 30.08
C PHE A 448 1.69 -1.01 31.26
N ILE A 449 0.61 -0.58 31.89
CA ILE A 449 0.64 0.31 33.05
C ILE A 449 1.36 -0.36 34.25
N ASN A 450 1.14 -1.66 34.47
CA ASN A 450 1.85 -2.40 35.51
C ASN A 450 3.35 -2.52 35.23
N ARG A 451 3.78 -2.71 33.97
CA ARG A 451 5.21 -2.65 33.63
C ARG A 451 5.82 -1.27 33.86
N MET A 452 5.10 -0.19 33.60
CA MET A 452 5.53 1.17 33.96
C MET A 452 5.69 1.34 35.50
N LYS A 453 4.76 0.81 36.30
CA LYS A 453 4.84 0.80 37.74
C LYS A 453 6.08 0.07 38.25
N ASP A 454 6.36 -1.11 37.67
CA ASP A 454 7.51 -1.93 38.08
C ASP A 454 8.84 -1.24 37.70
N ALA A 455 8.84 -0.47 36.60
CA ALA A 455 10.01 0.25 36.15
C ALA A 455 10.27 1.57 36.90
N ASP A 456 9.21 2.30 37.25
CA ASP A 456 9.26 3.57 37.99
C ASP A 456 8.00 3.76 38.87
N ALA A 457 8.12 3.32 40.13
CA ALA A 457 7.04 3.44 41.11
C ALA A 457 6.69 4.91 41.46
N SER A 458 7.64 5.84 41.31
CA SER A 458 7.40 7.27 41.56
C SER A 458 6.53 7.86 40.46
N LEU A 459 6.85 7.59 39.19
CA LEU A 459 6.03 8.00 38.05
C LEU A 459 4.60 7.43 38.15
N PHE A 460 4.48 6.15 38.52
CA PHE A 460 3.17 5.54 38.72
C PHE A 460 2.35 6.22 39.80
N ALA A 461 2.96 6.57 40.95
CA ALA A 461 2.28 7.30 42.04
C ALA A 461 1.82 8.70 41.57
N GLU A 462 2.63 9.38 40.76
CA GLU A 462 2.23 10.64 40.13
C GLU A 462 1.08 10.48 39.15
N MET A 463 1.11 9.43 38.31
CA MET A 463 0.00 9.09 37.42
C MET A 463 -1.31 8.87 38.14
N GLN A 464 -1.28 8.13 39.28
CA GLN A 464 -2.47 7.93 40.06
C GLN A 464 -3.00 9.23 40.72
N LYS A 465 -2.10 10.11 41.12
CA LYS A 465 -2.47 11.36 41.79
C LYS A 465 -2.96 12.45 40.84
N TYR A 466 -2.31 12.62 39.72
CA TYR A 466 -2.53 13.77 38.79
C TYR A 466 -3.16 13.37 37.48
N GLY A 467 -3.16 12.08 37.15
CA GLY A 467 -3.60 11.58 35.85
C GLY A 467 -2.59 11.78 34.74
N ARG A 468 -3.05 11.58 33.53
CA ARG A 468 -2.31 11.81 32.25
C ARG A 468 -3.10 12.73 31.32
N ARG A 469 -2.39 13.49 30.51
CA ARG A 469 -2.97 14.38 29.50
C ARG A 469 -3.49 13.63 28.29
N ASN A 470 -2.89 12.49 27.93
CA ASN A 470 -3.09 11.76 26.69
C ASN A 470 -3.42 10.30 27.00
N ILE A 471 -4.37 9.70 26.27
CA ILE A 471 -4.80 8.30 26.50
C ILE A 471 -3.71 7.31 26.08
N SER A 472 -3.02 7.59 24.96
CA SER A 472 -1.88 6.85 24.42
C SER A 472 -0.86 7.83 23.87
N CYS A 473 0.42 7.45 23.92
CA CYS A 473 1.51 8.38 23.65
C CYS A 473 2.57 7.85 22.68
N LEU A 474 2.68 6.53 22.52
CA LEU A 474 3.76 5.87 21.79
C LEU A 474 3.24 5.20 20.52
N ALA A 475 4.07 5.13 19.48
CA ALA A 475 3.72 4.47 18.25
C ALA A 475 4.98 4.06 17.47
N SER A 476 4.85 3.16 16.50
CA SER A 476 5.86 2.98 15.47
C SER A 476 5.42 3.65 14.17
N VAL A 477 6.36 4.11 13.35
CA VAL A 477 6.08 4.64 12.01
C VAL A 477 6.58 3.65 10.98
N ARG A 478 5.66 3.16 10.14
CA ARG A 478 5.95 2.11 9.17
C ARG A 478 5.92 2.60 7.73
N SER A 479 4.82 3.22 7.33
CA SER A 479 4.56 3.61 5.92
C SER A 479 5.53 4.66 5.39
N GLU A 480 6.02 5.56 6.24
CA GLU A 480 6.91 6.66 5.88
C GLU A 480 8.38 6.43 6.28
N LYS A 481 8.72 5.32 6.92
CA LYS A 481 10.06 5.08 7.50
C LYS A 481 11.20 5.37 6.50
N LYS A 482 11.08 4.88 5.25
CA LYS A 482 12.12 5.11 4.21
C LYS A 482 12.21 6.59 3.79
N SER A 483 11.08 7.27 3.65
CA SER A 483 11.04 8.68 3.28
C SER A 483 11.64 9.56 4.38
N LEU A 484 11.30 9.30 5.64
CA LEU A 484 11.83 10.03 6.80
C LEU A 484 13.33 9.76 7.00
N ALA A 485 13.78 8.52 6.77
CA ALA A 485 15.21 8.18 6.82
C ALA A 485 16.03 8.94 5.76
N ALA A 486 15.50 9.11 4.56
CA ALA A 486 16.13 9.90 3.51
C ALA A 486 16.24 11.38 3.90
N LEU A 487 15.18 11.97 4.50
CA LEU A 487 15.22 13.36 4.99
C LEU A 487 16.21 13.55 6.13
N ALA A 488 16.34 12.56 7.01
CA ALA A 488 17.25 12.57 8.15
C ALA A 488 18.71 12.28 7.79
N HIS A 489 19.01 11.98 6.53
CA HIS A 489 20.36 11.57 6.06
C HIS A 489 20.96 10.46 6.93
N LEU A 490 20.16 9.45 7.28
CA LEU A 490 20.68 8.32 8.04
C LEU A 490 21.75 7.59 7.23
N PRO A 491 22.82 7.08 7.89
CA PRO A 491 23.85 6.34 7.19
C PRO A 491 23.26 5.10 6.51
N VAL A 492 23.71 4.82 5.29
CA VAL A 492 23.31 3.62 4.56
C VAL A 492 24.00 2.42 5.19
N ILE A 493 23.23 1.57 5.84
CA ILE A 493 23.71 0.29 6.37
C ILE A 493 23.48 -0.82 5.33
N GLN A 494 24.45 -1.71 5.18
CA GLN A 494 24.28 -2.88 4.33
C GLN A 494 23.42 -3.91 5.08
N GLU A 495 22.25 -4.23 4.52
CA GLU A 495 21.50 -5.40 4.99
C GLU A 495 22.38 -6.65 4.81
N ARG A 496 22.81 -7.24 5.92
CA ARG A 496 23.60 -8.49 5.86
C ARG A 496 22.68 -9.65 5.55
N GLU A 497 23.01 -10.41 4.52
CA GLU A 497 22.36 -11.70 4.24
C GLU A 497 22.38 -12.59 5.49
N GLY A 498 21.22 -13.11 5.90
CA GLY A 498 21.10 -14.03 7.02
C GLY A 498 20.49 -13.44 8.29
N ASN A 499 19.66 -12.41 8.20
CA ASN A 499 18.87 -11.95 9.35
C ASN A 499 17.96 -13.09 9.82
N ASP A 500 18.29 -13.65 11.00
CA ASP A 500 17.43 -14.65 11.66
C ASP A 500 16.09 -14.01 12.02
N GLY A 501 15.05 -14.31 11.21
CA GLY A 501 13.70 -13.79 11.42
C GLY A 501 13.19 -14.05 12.85
N ILE A 502 13.60 -15.17 13.47
CA ILE A 502 13.21 -15.51 14.85
C ILE A 502 13.90 -14.58 15.85
N ALA A 503 15.19 -14.25 15.65
CA ALA A 503 15.88 -13.30 16.52
C ALA A 503 15.24 -11.91 16.43
N LYS A 504 14.85 -11.48 15.22
CA LYS A 504 14.11 -10.23 15.01
C LYS A 504 12.76 -10.23 15.74
N LEU A 505 12.00 -11.33 15.68
CA LEU A 505 10.71 -11.45 16.37
C LEU A 505 10.87 -11.40 17.89
N LYS A 506 11.91 -12.00 18.46
CA LYS A 506 12.21 -11.91 19.88
C LYS A 506 12.51 -10.48 20.30
N LEU A 507 13.36 -9.77 19.54
CA LEU A 507 13.65 -8.36 19.77
C LEU A 507 12.36 -7.54 19.76
N TYR A 508 11.56 -7.63 18.69
CA TYR A 508 10.36 -6.82 18.56
C TYR A 508 9.29 -7.15 19.62
N GLY A 509 9.24 -8.39 20.10
CA GLY A 509 8.44 -8.76 21.25
C GLY A 509 8.89 -8.07 22.55
N GLU A 510 10.20 -7.87 22.75
CA GLU A 510 10.72 -7.09 23.90
C GLU A 510 10.42 -5.60 23.73
N LEU A 511 10.60 -5.03 22.53
CA LEU A 511 10.27 -3.63 22.25
C LEU A 511 8.78 -3.33 22.45
N GLN A 512 7.90 -4.28 22.03
CA GLN A 512 6.46 -4.15 22.22
C GLN A 512 6.03 -3.96 23.66
N LYS A 513 6.79 -4.47 24.63
CA LYS A 513 6.50 -4.27 26.05
C LYS A 513 6.51 -2.79 26.48
N TRP A 514 7.21 -1.96 25.72
CA TRP A 514 7.41 -0.54 26.00
C TRP A 514 6.69 0.39 25.01
N SER A 515 5.64 -0.12 24.33
CA SER A 515 4.77 0.70 23.50
C SER A 515 3.31 0.43 23.77
N ASP A 516 2.49 1.46 23.75
CA ASP A 516 1.04 1.40 23.96
C ASP A 516 0.24 1.30 22.63
N HIS A 517 0.95 1.22 21.49
CA HIS A 517 0.47 0.79 20.19
C HIS A 517 1.40 -0.28 19.62
N ALA A 518 1.04 -0.84 18.45
CA ALA A 518 1.85 -1.92 17.88
C ALA A 518 3.22 -1.45 17.41
N VAL A 519 4.25 -2.19 17.81
CA VAL A 519 5.58 -2.13 17.20
C VAL A 519 5.62 -3.20 16.12
N ALA A 520 5.21 -2.81 14.90
CA ALA A 520 5.07 -3.75 13.80
C ALA A 520 6.43 -4.26 13.30
N VAL A 521 6.53 -5.58 13.15
CA VAL A 521 7.73 -6.23 12.61
C VAL A 521 7.52 -6.66 11.16
N ASP A 522 8.40 -6.20 10.28
CA ASP A 522 8.41 -6.61 8.87
C ASP A 522 9.55 -7.61 8.63
N ILE A 523 9.21 -8.77 8.05
CA ILE A 523 10.17 -9.82 7.70
C ILE A 523 10.09 -10.07 6.20
N ALA A 524 11.23 -9.86 5.52
CA ALA A 524 11.37 -10.22 4.11
C ALA A 524 11.90 -11.66 4.01
N LEU A 525 11.23 -12.48 3.23
CA LEU A 525 11.64 -13.84 2.90
C LEU A 525 12.11 -13.89 1.45
N SER A 526 13.11 -14.72 1.19
CA SER A 526 13.56 -14.97 -0.18
C SER A 526 12.44 -15.58 -1.02
N SER A 527 12.49 -15.39 -2.33
CA SER A 527 11.53 -15.96 -3.28
C SER A 527 11.46 -17.51 -3.27
N LYS A 528 12.42 -18.17 -2.64
CA LYS A 528 12.47 -19.63 -2.47
C LYS A 528 11.87 -20.12 -1.15
N ALA A 529 11.47 -19.23 -0.27
CA ALA A 529 10.86 -19.59 1.00
C ALA A 529 9.47 -20.23 0.78
N ASP A 530 9.14 -21.21 1.61
CA ASP A 530 7.85 -21.88 1.56
C ASP A 530 6.83 -21.26 2.55
N GLU A 531 5.57 -21.59 2.38
CA GLU A 531 4.46 -21.15 3.22
C GLU A 531 4.60 -21.61 4.67
N ASN A 532 5.25 -22.78 4.89
CA ASN A 532 5.48 -23.31 6.23
C ASN A 532 6.45 -22.44 7.03
N LEU A 533 7.44 -21.85 6.37
CA LEU A 533 8.35 -20.92 7.04
C LEU A 533 7.61 -19.65 7.47
N ALA A 534 6.76 -19.09 6.62
CA ALA A 534 5.91 -17.97 6.99
C ALA A 534 5.02 -18.30 8.19
N GLY A 535 4.36 -19.45 8.16
CA GLY A 535 3.53 -19.94 9.26
C GLY A 535 4.29 -20.08 10.57
N LYS A 536 5.52 -20.62 10.55
CA LYS A 536 6.38 -20.71 11.73
C LYS A 536 6.74 -19.34 12.27
N LEU A 537 7.07 -18.37 11.42
CA LEU A 537 7.41 -17.01 11.86
C LEU A 537 6.23 -16.33 12.54
N TYR A 538 5.01 -16.44 12.03
CA TYR A 538 3.84 -15.89 12.69
C TYR A 538 3.54 -16.58 14.03
N ILE A 539 3.74 -17.90 14.15
CA ILE A 539 3.61 -18.60 15.41
C ILE A 539 4.65 -18.09 16.43
N GLU A 540 5.89 -17.89 15.99
CA GLU A 540 6.94 -17.31 16.85
C GLU A 540 6.66 -15.84 17.20
N ALA A 541 6.10 -15.04 16.27
CA ALA A 541 5.65 -13.69 16.58
C ALA A 541 4.61 -13.67 17.71
N TRP A 542 3.60 -14.55 17.60
CA TRP A 542 2.60 -14.72 18.66
C TRP A 542 3.23 -15.16 19.98
N ARG A 543 4.15 -16.15 19.97
CA ARG A 543 4.83 -16.64 21.20
C ARG A 543 5.65 -15.56 21.88
N ASN A 544 6.33 -14.72 21.12
CA ASN A 544 7.22 -13.70 21.62
C ASN A 544 6.54 -12.37 21.98
N GLY A 545 5.23 -12.23 21.79
CA GLY A 545 4.53 -11.06 22.26
C GLY A 545 4.34 -9.94 21.24
N CYS A 546 4.65 -10.16 19.98
CA CYS A 546 4.32 -9.19 18.94
C CYS A 546 2.80 -9.00 18.82
N TRP A 547 2.38 -7.77 18.52
CA TRP A 547 0.97 -7.47 18.25
C TRP A 547 0.65 -7.57 16.76
N VAL A 548 1.58 -7.13 15.93
CA VAL A 548 1.48 -7.11 14.48
C VAL A 548 2.77 -7.65 13.89
N CYS A 549 2.63 -8.56 12.95
CA CYS A 549 3.75 -9.10 12.20
C CYS A 549 3.36 -9.17 10.71
N ASN A 550 4.29 -8.78 9.85
CA ASN A 550 4.12 -8.86 8.41
C ASN A 550 5.27 -9.62 7.79
N VAL A 551 4.93 -10.68 7.10
CA VAL A 551 5.86 -11.46 6.31
C VAL A 551 5.59 -11.19 4.83
N ARG A 552 6.62 -10.85 4.09
CA ARG A 552 6.54 -10.63 2.64
C ARG A 552 7.60 -11.44 1.93
N CYS A 553 7.28 -11.96 0.77
CA CYS A 553 8.23 -12.65 -0.09
C CYS A 553 8.91 -11.63 -1.00
N GLU A 554 10.25 -11.62 -1.03
CA GLU A 554 11.02 -10.87 -2.02
C GLU A 554 10.81 -11.52 -3.38
N LYS A 555 10.23 -10.78 -4.32
CA LYS A 555 10.13 -11.25 -5.71
C LYS A 555 11.51 -11.14 -6.34
N ASN A 556 11.96 -12.18 -7.04
CA ASN A 556 13.15 -12.05 -7.90
C ASN A 556 12.92 -10.89 -8.88
N GLU A 557 13.91 -10.03 -9.06
CA GLU A 557 13.88 -8.92 -10.04
C GLU A 557 13.65 -9.38 -11.48
N GLU A 558 13.73 -10.68 -11.78
CA GLU A 558 13.42 -11.28 -13.08
C GLU A 558 11.92 -11.52 -13.34
N THR A 559 11.07 -11.46 -12.33
CA THR A 559 9.63 -11.27 -12.51
C THR A 559 9.34 -9.83 -12.16
N GLU A 560 9.12 -9.00 -13.18
CA GLU A 560 8.62 -7.63 -13.00
C GLU A 560 7.62 -7.64 -11.83
N PRO A 561 7.78 -6.76 -10.83
CA PRO A 561 6.75 -6.60 -9.83
C PRO A 561 5.49 -6.26 -10.62
N MET A 562 4.43 -7.03 -10.43
CA MET A 562 3.11 -6.48 -10.63
C MET A 562 3.07 -5.33 -9.62
N SER A 563 3.50 -4.15 -10.07
CA SER A 563 3.37 -2.93 -9.31
C SER A 563 1.91 -2.83 -8.91
N LYS A 564 1.64 -2.29 -7.73
CA LYS A 564 0.27 -1.89 -7.36
C LYS A 564 -0.38 -0.98 -8.42
N ASP A 565 0.41 -0.44 -9.32
CA ASP A 565 0.04 0.30 -10.53
C ASP A 565 -0.55 -0.54 -11.67
N SER A 566 -0.57 -1.88 -11.58
CA SER A 566 -1.05 -2.72 -12.68
C SER A 566 -2.55 -2.98 -12.69
N VAL A 567 -3.31 -2.37 -11.79
CA VAL A 567 -4.78 -2.33 -11.86
C VAL A 567 -5.33 -0.89 -11.79
N VAL A 568 -4.49 0.09 -11.69
CA VAL A 568 -4.81 1.31 -12.39
C VAL A 568 -4.93 0.88 -13.84
N PHE A 569 -6.09 1.04 -14.47
CA PHE A 569 -6.12 1.37 -15.86
C PHE A 569 -5.17 2.56 -16.00
N LYS A 570 -3.85 2.31 -16.03
CA LYS A 570 -2.94 3.21 -16.69
C LYS A 570 -3.64 3.36 -18.02
N GLN A 571 -4.18 4.52 -18.24
CA GLN A 571 -4.54 4.94 -19.57
C GLN A 571 -3.44 4.40 -20.46
N PRO A 572 -3.77 3.65 -21.48
CA PRO A 572 -2.86 2.75 -22.14
C PRO A 572 -1.54 3.48 -22.24
N ILE A 573 -0.48 2.82 -21.84
CA ILE A 573 0.88 3.16 -22.25
C ILE A 573 0.70 3.85 -23.56
N ILE A 574 0.97 5.16 -23.62
CA ILE A 574 0.81 5.96 -24.83
C ILE A 574 1.48 5.12 -25.88
N THR A 575 0.68 4.55 -26.78
CA THR A 575 1.17 3.60 -27.76
C THR A 575 2.33 4.32 -28.40
N GLU A 576 3.53 3.78 -28.33
CA GLU A 576 4.72 4.40 -28.90
C GLU A 576 4.33 4.91 -30.27
N VAL A 577 4.52 6.20 -30.50
CA VAL A 577 4.07 6.83 -31.75
C VAL A 577 4.66 6.02 -32.89
N ARG A 578 3.80 5.41 -33.70
CA ARG A 578 4.27 4.56 -34.81
C ARG A 578 5.25 5.34 -35.67
N PRO A 579 6.51 4.89 -35.80
CA PRO A 579 7.46 5.49 -36.73
C PRO A 579 6.93 5.50 -38.16
N GLN A 580 7.34 6.43 -38.96
CA GLN A 580 6.95 6.49 -40.38
C GLN A 580 7.30 5.18 -41.11
N SER A 581 8.42 4.56 -40.74
CA SER A 581 8.91 3.31 -41.37
C SER A 581 9.14 2.27 -40.25
N LEU A 582 8.64 1.04 -40.45
CA LEU A 582 8.89 -0.11 -39.62
C LEU A 582 9.63 -1.20 -40.38
N GLU A 583 10.60 -1.87 -39.74
CA GLU A 583 11.16 -3.11 -40.27
C GLU A 583 10.04 -4.14 -40.44
N CYS A 584 10.11 -4.98 -41.46
CA CYS A 584 9.04 -5.89 -41.81
C CYS A 584 9.56 -7.26 -42.22
N ASP A 585 8.99 -8.29 -41.61
CA ASP A 585 9.14 -9.67 -42.09
C ASP A 585 7.99 -10.07 -43.02
N VAL A 586 8.31 -10.84 -44.03
CA VAL A 586 7.35 -11.31 -45.04
C VAL A 586 7.16 -12.81 -44.91
N VAL A 587 5.96 -13.25 -44.56
CA VAL A 587 5.60 -14.65 -44.37
C VAL A 587 4.55 -15.04 -45.39
N ARG A 588 4.80 -16.12 -46.12
CA ARG A 588 3.89 -16.66 -47.13
C ARG A 588 3.12 -17.85 -46.58
N PHE A 589 1.85 -17.92 -46.89
CA PHE A 589 0.98 -19.02 -46.49
C PHE A 589 -0.10 -19.31 -47.53
N GLN A 590 -0.87 -20.35 -47.35
CA GLN A 590 -2.04 -20.66 -48.18
C GLN A 590 -3.32 -20.40 -47.37
N ASN A 591 -4.29 -19.78 -48.05
CA ASN A 591 -5.67 -19.70 -47.55
C ASN A 591 -6.55 -20.41 -48.59
N ASN A 592 -7.07 -21.57 -48.19
CA ASN A 592 -7.68 -22.52 -49.12
C ASN A 592 -6.71 -22.94 -50.26
N LYS A 593 -6.98 -22.59 -51.52
CA LYS A 593 -6.12 -22.86 -52.70
C LYS A 593 -5.30 -21.65 -53.11
N GLU A 594 -5.52 -20.51 -52.50
CA GLU A 594 -4.89 -19.23 -52.87
C GLU A 594 -3.57 -19.02 -52.14
N LYS A 595 -2.64 -18.34 -52.80
CA LYS A 595 -1.36 -17.93 -52.18
C LYS A 595 -1.52 -16.58 -51.51
N TRP A 596 -1.16 -16.51 -50.24
CA TRP A 596 -1.27 -15.32 -49.41
C TRP A 596 0.08 -14.90 -48.85
N VAL A 597 0.17 -13.62 -48.45
CA VAL A 597 1.34 -13.05 -47.84
C VAL A 597 0.93 -12.25 -46.58
N ALA A 598 1.68 -12.41 -45.51
CA ALA A 598 1.60 -11.57 -44.31
C ALA A 598 2.85 -10.70 -44.23
N PHE A 599 2.64 -9.43 -43.90
CA PHE A 599 3.66 -8.43 -43.58
C PHE A 599 3.59 -8.17 -42.08
N VAL A 600 4.61 -8.58 -41.34
CA VAL A 600 4.69 -8.34 -39.89
C VAL A 600 5.63 -7.18 -39.65
N GLY A 601 5.09 -6.01 -39.33
CA GLY A 601 5.85 -4.81 -39.00
C GLY A 601 6.37 -4.91 -37.56
N LEU A 602 7.66 -4.62 -37.38
CA LEU A 602 8.39 -4.77 -36.13
C LEU A 602 8.79 -3.42 -35.56
N LEU A 603 8.59 -3.23 -34.25
CA LEU A 603 9.15 -2.13 -33.49
C LEU A 603 10.04 -2.73 -32.39
N ASP A 604 11.32 -2.37 -32.40
CA ASP A 604 12.35 -2.92 -31.48
C ASP A 604 12.40 -4.46 -31.46
N GLY A 605 12.18 -5.09 -32.63
CA GLY A 605 12.19 -6.55 -32.77
C GLY A 605 10.88 -7.26 -32.40
N TYR A 606 9.88 -6.55 -31.87
CA TYR A 606 8.56 -7.10 -31.51
C TYR A 606 7.51 -6.81 -32.59
N PRO A 607 6.55 -7.74 -32.84
CA PRO A 607 5.47 -7.51 -33.77
C PRO A 607 4.57 -6.35 -33.29
N TYR A 608 4.49 -5.30 -34.11
CA TYR A 608 3.73 -4.09 -33.85
C TYR A 608 2.46 -4.00 -34.69
N GLU A 609 2.53 -4.48 -35.93
CA GLU A 609 1.40 -4.52 -36.87
C GLU A 609 1.52 -5.70 -37.82
N ILE A 610 0.39 -6.14 -38.33
CA ILE A 610 0.32 -7.18 -39.37
C ILE A 610 -0.62 -6.73 -40.48
N PHE A 611 -0.24 -7.01 -41.74
CA PHE A 611 -1.10 -6.84 -42.90
C PHE A 611 -1.08 -8.12 -43.71
N THR A 612 -2.22 -8.51 -44.29
CA THR A 612 -2.34 -9.74 -45.07
C THR A 612 -3.07 -9.49 -46.35
N GLY A 613 -2.62 -10.13 -47.42
CA GLY A 613 -3.23 -9.99 -48.70
C GLY A 613 -2.93 -11.15 -49.68
N LEU A 614 -3.68 -11.20 -50.74
CA LEU A 614 -3.53 -12.18 -51.80
C LEU A 614 -2.23 -11.94 -52.58
N GLN A 615 -1.52 -13.01 -52.95
CA GLN A 615 -0.34 -12.95 -53.80
C GLN A 615 -0.76 -13.29 -55.22
N ASP A 616 -1.32 -12.29 -55.92
CA ASP A 616 -1.90 -12.40 -57.26
C ASP A 616 -1.67 -11.11 -58.07
N ASP A 617 -1.65 -11.20 -59.38
CA ASP A 617 -1.37 -10.09 -60.29
C ASP A 617 -2.59 -9.15 -60.47
N GLU A 618 -3.81 -9.65 -60.34
CA GLU A 618 -5.04 -8.91 -60.63
C GLU A 618 -5.70 -8.40 -59.34
N GLU A 619 -5.78 -9.23 -58.31
CA GLU A 619 -6.50 -8.94 -57.06
C GLU A 619 -5.60 -8.79 -55.83
N GLY A 620 -4.29 -8.69 -55.99
CA GLY A 620 -3.36 -8.69 -54.88
C GLY A 620 -2.03 -7.97 -55.14
N ILE A 621 -0.95 -8.59 -54.71
CA ILE A 621 0.41 -8.11 -54.96
C ILE A 621 1.33 -9.24 -55.35
N VAL A 622 2.27 -8.95 -56.28
CA VAL A 622 3.33 -9.90 -56.68
C VAL A 622 4.64 -9.56 -56.00
N LEU A 623 5.18 -10.54 -55.28
CA LEU A 623 6.49 -10.43 -54.66
C LEU A 623 7.40 -11.58 -55.05
N PRO A 624 8.67 -11.30 -55.46
CA PRO A 624 9.65 -12.35 -55.72
C PRO A 624 9.80 -13.28 -54.48
N LYS A 625 9.91 -14.59 -54.68
CA LYS A 625 10.07 -15.58 -53.60
C LYS A 625 11.26 -15.30 -52.67
N SER A 626 12.29 -14.61 -53.16
CA SER A 626 13.49 -14.24 -52.42
C SER A 626 13.29 -13.11 -51.40
N VAL A 627 12.14 -12.39 -51.46
CA VAL A 627 11.87 -11.27 -50.55
C VAL A 627 11.23 -11.82 -49.26
N THR A 628 12.00 -11.85 -48.19
CA THR A 628 11.57 -12.31 -46.87
C THR A 628 11.56 -11.18 -45.85
N LYS A 629 12.17 -10.03 -46.17
CA LYS A 629 12.25 -8.85 -45.30
C LYS A 629 12.09 -7.56 -46.10
N GLY A 630 11.69 -6.48 -45.44
CA GLY A 630 11.56 -5.16 -46.02
C GLY A 630 11.17 -4.13 -44.98
N LYS A 631 10.49 -3.06 -45.43
CA LYS A 631 9.99 -1.98 -44.55
C LYS A 631 8.56 -1.64 -44.90
N ILE A 632 7.72 -1.40 -43.92
CA ILE A 632 6.39 -0.83 -44.10
C ILE A 632 6.45 0.67 -43.83
N ILE A 633 6.15 1.46 -44.85
CA ILE A 633 6.17 2.92 -44.81
C ILE A 633 4.72 3.42 -44.76
N LYS A 634 4.42 4.25 -43.74
CA LYS A 634 3.14 4.91 -43.62
C LYS A 634 3.24 6.32 -44.19
N ASN A 635 2.45 6.59 -45.20
CA ASN A 635 2.31 7.91 -45.78
C ASN A 635 0.96 8.52 -45.41
N VAL A 636 0.93 9.83 -45.14
CA VAL A 636 -0.31 10.59 -44.95
C VAL A 636 -0.49 11.44 -46.19
N LEU A 637 -1.58 11.20 -46.90
CA LEU A 637 -1.93 11.94 -48.10
C LEU A 637 -2.47 13.33 -47.77
N PRO A 638 -2.52 14.28 -48.72
CA PRO A 638 -3.00 15.65 -48.47
C PRO A 638 -4.42 15.75 -47.91
N ASP A 639 -5.26 14.76 -48.19
CA ASP A 639 -6.63 14.62 -47.70
C ASP A 639 -6.72 14.01 -46.25
N GLY A 640 -5.58 13.71 -45.64
CA GLY A 640 -5.50 13.09 -44.32
C GLY A 640 -5.62 11.57 -44.34
N THR A 641 -5.85 10.95 -45.50
CA THR A 641 -5.89 9.47 -45.59
C THR A 641 -4.51 8.85 -45.39
N LYS A 642 -4.49 7.64 -44.81
CA LYS A 642 -3.26 6.91 -44.47
C LYS A 642 -3.04 5.81 -45.51
N ARG A 643 -1.94 5.89 -46.27
CA ARG A 643 -1.51 4.85 -47.21
C ARG A 643 -0.32 4.08 -46.62
N TYR A 644 -0.31 2.77 -46.80
CA TYR A 644 0.78 1.90 -46.36
C TYR A 644 1.45 1.29 -47.58
N ASP A 645 2.76 1.45 -47.68
CA ASP A 645 3.59 0.98 -48.79
C ASP A 645 4.62 -0.03 -48.24
N PHE A 646 4.95 -1.07 -49.02
CA PHE A 646 5.99 -2.02 -48.69
C PHE A 646 7.21 -1.81 -49.56
N GLN A 647 8.38 -1.56 -48.95
CA GLN A 647 9.64 -1.34 -49.64
C GLN A 647 10.63 -2.47 -49.31
N PHE A 648 11.29 -2.99 -50.33
CA PHE A 648 12.32 -4.03 -50.24
C PHE A 648 13.48 -3.78 -51.16
N GLN A 649 14.62 -4.45 -50.94
CA GLN A 649 15.74 -4.47 -51.89
C GLN A 649 15.64 -5.71 -52.80
N ASN A 650 15.76 -5.53 -54.08
CA ASN A 650 15.84 -6.62 -55.03
C ASN A 650 17.25 -7.24 -55.05
N LYS A 651 17.43 -8.38 -55.76
CA LYS A 651 18.72 -9.09 -55.88
C LYS A 651 19.89 -8.25 -56.42
N ARG A 652 19.61 -7.11 -57.08
CA ARG A 652 20.60 -6.18 -57.63
C ARG A 652 20.86 -4.98 -56.68
N GLY A 653 20.30 -4.98 -55.47
CA GLY A 653 20.46 -3.92 -54.47
C GLY A 653 19.55 -2.69 -54.67
N TYR A 654 18.71 -2.65 -55.71
CA TYR A 654 17.78 -1.53 -55.93
C TYR A 654 16.57 -1.62 -55.01
N LYS A 655 16.17 -0.45 -54.48
CA LYS A 655 14.94 -0.33 -53.66
C LYS A 655 13.72 -0.40 -54.59
N THR A 656 12.81 -1.28 -54.28
CA THR A 656 11.52 -1.45 -54.97
C THR A 656 10.40 -1.22 -53.96
N THR A 657 9.40 -0.41 -54.33
CA THR A 657 8.25 -0.11 -53.44
C THR A 657 6.97 -0.64 -54.09
N VAL A 658 6.21 -1.38 -53.31
CA VAL A 658 4.82 -1.75 -53.59
C VAL A 658 3.93 -0.75 -52.89
N GLU A 659 3.27 0.10 -53.65
CA GLU A 659 2.42 1.16 -53.09
C GLU A 659 1.01 0.66 -52.82
N GLY A 660 0.36 1.25 -51.79
CA GLY A 660 -1.06 1.11 -51.55
C GLY A 660 -1.49 -0.28 -51.08
N LEU A 661 -0.82 -0.88 -50.08
CA LEU A 661 -1.25 -2.17 -49.52
C LEU A 661 -2.73 -2.16 -49.09
N SER A 662 -3.21 -1.05 -48.52
CA SER A 662 -4.59 -0.87 -48.09
C SER A 662 -5.62 -0.85 -49.21
N GLU A 663 -5.16 -0.52 -50.43
CA GLU A 663 -6.01 -0.42 -51.63
C GLU A 663 -6.08 -1.74 -52.38
N LYS A 664 -5.00 -2.53 -52.29
CA LYS A 664 -4.82 -3.79 -52.99
C LYS A 664 -5.30 -5.02 -52.22
N PHE A 665 -5.49 -4.90 -50.91
CA PHE A 665 -5.89 -6.03 -50.11
C PHE A 665 -7.40 -6.04 -49.84
N ASN A 666 -7.97 -7.25 -49.77
CA ASN A 666 -9.37 -7.46 -49.48
C ASN A 666 -9.74 -6.74 -48.16
N LYS A 667 -10.81 -5.93 -48.19
CA LYS A 667 -11.21 -5.03 -47.08
C LYS A 667 -11.57 -5.76 -45.81
N GLU A 668 -12.14 -6.94 -45.89
CA GLU A 668 -12.52 -7.73 -44.71
C GLU A 668 -11.30 -8.21 -43.94
N TYR A 669 -10.38 -8.88 -44.64
CA TYR A 669 -9.12 -9.35 -44.04
C TYR A 669 -8.19 -8.20 -43.60
N TRP A 670 -8.27 -7.06 -44.34
CA TRP A 670 -7.60 -5.83 -43.90
C TRP A 670 -8.13 -5.32 -42.56
N ASN A 671 -9.45 -5.39 -42.30
CA ASN A 671 -10.05 -4.99 -41.05
C ASN A 671 -9.67 -5.94 -39.91
N TYR A 672 -9.67 -7.25 -40.12
CA TYR A 672 -9.16 -8.21 -39.14
C TYR A 672 -7.69 -7.94 -38.83
N ALA A 673 -6.85 -7.69 -39.82
CA ALA A 673 -5.44 -7.36 -39.64
C ALA A 673 -5.25 -6.03 -38.85
N LYS A 674 -6.12 -5.03 -39.06
CA LYS A 674 -6.14 -3.80 -38.23
C LYS A 674 -6.45 -4.06 -36.77
N LEU A 675 -7.46 -4.89 -36.46
CA LEU A 675 -7.82 -5.24 -35.13
C LEU A 675 -6.65 -5.98 -34.41
N ILE A 676 -6.05 -6.96 -35.09
CA ILE A 676 -4.86 -7.68 -34.60
C ILE A 676 -3.70 -6.71 -34.39
N SER A 677 -3.45 -5.79 -35.33
CA SER A 677 -2.43 -4.75 -35.16
C SER A 677 -2.73 -3.83 -33.96
N GLY A 678 -4.00 -3.51 -33.71
CA GLY A 678 -4.41 -2.79 -32.52
C GLY A 678 -3.96 -3.50 -31.24
N VAL A 679 -4.24 -4.79 -31.15
CA VAL A 679 -3.86 -5.63 -29.99
C VAL A 679 -2.33 -5.75 -29.84
N LEU A 680 -1.59 -5.90 -30.96
CA LEU A 680 -0.12 -5.96 -30.96
C LEU A 680 0.52 -4.64 -30.49
N ARG A 681 -0.05 -3.48 -30.89
CA ARG A 681 0.42 -2.14 -30.46
C ARG A 681 0.34 -1.94 -28.96
N TYR A 682 -0.64 -2.56 -28.29
CA TYR A 682 -0.78 -2.56 -26.84
C TYR A 682 0.07 -3.64 -26.15
N ARG A 683 1.06 -4.20 -26.85
CA ARG A 683 2.02 -5.18 -26.30
C ARG A 683 1.36 -6.43 -25.68
N MET A 684 0.16 -6.82 -26.17
CA MET A 684 -0.41 -8.10 -25.73
C MET A 684 0.59 -9.23 -26.08
N PRO A 685 0.96 -10.11 -25.12
CA PRO A 685 1.92 -11.18 -25.38
C PRO A 685 1.52 -12.02 -26.60
N THR A 686 2.45 -12.27 -27.50
CA THR A 686 2.19 -12.84 -28.84
C THR A 686 1.45 -14.20 -28.78
N HIS A 687 1.70 -15.01 -27.75
CA HIS A 687 0.98 -16.28 -27.57
C HIS A 687 -0.52 -16.09 -27.28
N TYR A 688 -0.93 -15.01 -26.59
CA TYR A 688 -2.35 -14.68 -26.41
C TYR A 688 -2.98 -14.17 -27.71
N VAL A 689 -2.23 -13.38 -28.51
CA VAL A 689 -2.69 -12.95 -29.84
C VAL A 689 -2.90 -14.16 -30.74
N ILE A 690 -2.00 -15.12 -30.72
CA ILE A 690 -2.14 -16.39 -31.47
C ILE A 690 -3.39 -17.17 -31.02
N LYS A 691 -3.67 -17.23 -29.72
CA LYS A 691 -4.86 -17.87 -29.16
C LYS A 691 -6.13 -17.13 -29.58
N LEU A 692 -6.13 -15.79 -29.54
CA LEU A 692 -7.23 -14.94 -29.98
C LEU A 692 -7.53 -15.18 -31.48
N VAL A 693 -6.51 -15.12 -32.34
CA VAL A 693 -6.67 -15.38 -33.77
C VAL A 693 -7.20 -16.80 -34.03
N GLY A 694 -6.76 -17.79 -33.22
CA GLY A 694 -7.23 -19.16 -33.32
C GLY A 694 -8.71 -19.33 -32.94
N SER A 695 -9.27 -18.47 -32.10
CA SER A 695 -10.67 -18.52 -31.67
C SER A 695 -11.65 -17.81 -32.61
N LEU A 696 -11.15 -17.10 -33.62
CA LEU A 696 -12.02 -16.43 -34.60
C LEU A 696 -12.84 -17.45 -35.39
N GLN A 697 -14.14 -17.23 -35.51
CA GLN A 697 -15.04 -18.00 -36.36
C GLN A 697 -15.12 -17.34 -37.71
N LEU A 698 -14.62 -18.00 -38.75
CA LEU A 698 -14.66 -17.56 -40.13
C LEU A 698 -15.48 -18.57 -40.94
N GLU A 699 -16.12 -18.13 -42.05
CA GLU A 699 -17.04 -18.96 -42.82
C GLU A 699 -16.40 -20.21 -43.44
N SER A 700 -15.09 -20.31 -43.51
CA SER A 700 -14.36 -21.44 -44.06
C SER A 700 -13.40 -22.05 -43.01
N GLU A 701 -13.64 -23.30 -42.63
CA GLU A 701 -12.83 -24.06 -41.65
C GLU A 701 -11.95 -25.14 -42.29
N SER A 702 -11.32 -24.88 -43.42
CA SER A 702 -10.33 -25.81 -43.95
C SER A 702 -9.00 -25.79 -43.18
N ILE A 703 -8.17 -26.86 -43.31
CA ILE A 703 -6.86 -26.94 -42.66
C ILE A 703 -5.95 -25.76 -43.04
N ASN A 704 -6.05 -25.28 -44.26
CA ASN A 704 -5.32 -24.11 -44.77
C ASN A 704 -6.23 -22.88 -44.73
N THR A 705 -6.31 -22.21 -43.62
CA THR A 705 -7.14 -21.01 -43.44
C THR A 705 -6.28 -19.79 -43.19
N TRP A 706 -6.85 -18.60 -43.42
CA TRP A 706 -6.23 -17.31 -43.15
C TRP A 706 -5.76 -17.23 -41.66
N LYS A 707 -6.58 -17.67 -40.72
CA LYS A 707 -6.22 -17.67 -39.26
C LYS A 707 -4.96 -18.51 -38.98
N ASN A 708 -4.80 -19.67 -39.65
CA ASN A 708 -3.60 -20.49 -39.50
C ASN A 708 -2.36 -19.83 -40.10
N GLY A 709 -2.51 -19.12 -41.21
CA GLY A 709 -1.43 -18.33 -41.79
C GLY A 709 -0.97 -17.17 -40.91
N VAL A 710 -1.90 -16.43 -40.29
CA VAL A 710 -1.59 -15.36 -39.35
C VAL A 710 -0.93 -15.93 -38.09
N LYS A 711 -1.44 -17.04 -37.54
CA LYS A 711 -0.81 -17.74 -36.39
C LYS A 711 0.63 -18.14 -36.72
N GLN A 712 0.87 -18.70 -37.89
CA GLN A 712 2.21 -19.09 -38.33
C GLN A 712 3.14 -17.88 -38.48
N ALA A 713 2.63 -16.75 -38.99
CA ALA A 713 3.41 -15.53 -39.11
C ALA A 713 3.84 -14.94 -37.76
N LEU A 714 3.02 -15.14 -36.70
CA LEU A 714 3.28 -14.62 -35.37
C LEU A 714 4.05 -15.59 -34.46
N LYS A 715 4.02 -16.92 -34.73
CA LYS A 715 4.64 -17.93 -33.85
C LYS A 715 6.12 -17.68 -33.53
N LYS A 716 6.90 -17.21 -34.50
CA LYS A 716 8.34 -16.97 -34.33
C LYS A 716 8.70 -15.85 -33.36
N TYR A 717 7.72 -15.06 -32.95
CA TYR A 717 7.91 -13.98 -31.96
C TYR A 717 7.43 -14.36 -30.55
N VAL A 718 7.04 -15.61 -30.36
CA VAL A 718 6.73 -16.11 -29.01
C VAL A 718 8.03 -16.41 -28.29
N VAL A 719 8.17 -15.97 -27.06
CA VAL A 719 9.37 -16.19 -26.24
C VAL A 719 9.59 -17.69 -26.03
N ASN A 720 10.82 -18.15 -26.22
CA ASN A 720 11.19 -19.55 -26.00
C ASN A 720 10.90 -19.97 -24.54
N GLY A 721 10.33 -21.16 -24.36
CA GLY A 721 9.91 -21.69 -23.06
C GLY A 721 8.49 -21.30 -22.64
N THR A 722 7.77 -20.45 -23.42
CA THR A 722 6.37 -20.13 -23.13
C THR A 722 5.49 -21.38 -23.23
N GLU A 723 4.73 -21.71 -22.20
CA GLU A 723 3.80 -22.86 -22.19
C GLU A 723 2.56 -22.60 -23.04
N ALA A 724 2.18 -23.61 -23.83
CA ALA A 724 0.96 -23.58 -24.64
C ALA A 724 -0.22 -24.20 -23.87
N LYS A 725 -0.76 -23.50 -22.86
CA LYS A 725 -1.88 -23.97 -22.04
C LYS A 725 -3.13 -24.32 -22.85
N GLY A 726 -3.69 -25.50 -22.61
CA GLY A 726 -4.89 -26.00 -23.28
C GLY A 726 -4.65 -26.57 -24.68
N VAL A 727 -3.40 -26.90 -25.03
CA VAL A 727 -3.03 -27.63 -26.27
C VAL A 727 -2.49 -28.99 -25.86
N MET A 728 -3.09 -30.05 -26.41
CA MET A 728 -2.64 -31.43 -26.16
C MET A 728 -1.67 -31.90 -27.25
N CYS A 729 -0.65 -32.63 -26.85
CA CYS A 729 0.26 -33.28 -27.79
C CYS A 729 -0.49 -34.38 -28.56
N PRO A 730 -0.48 -34.38 -29.89
CA PRO A 730 -1.20 -35.40 -30.69
C PRO A 730 -0.56 -36.80 -30.58
N ASN A 731 0.71 -36.87 -30.19
CA ASN A 731 1.44 -38.12 -30.10
C ASN A 731 1.27 -38.81 -28.74
N CYS A 732 1.38 -38.06 -27.63
CA CYS A 732 1.34 -38.65 -26.28
C CYS A 732 0.19 -38.15 -25.41
N GLY A 733 -0.65 -37.21 -25.87
CA GLY A 733 -1.76 -36.64 -25.10
C GLY A 733 -1.37 -35.70 -23.97
N SER A 734 -0.07 -35.42 -23.77
CA SER A 734 0.40 -34.52 -22.71
C SER A 734 0.02 -33.05 -22.99
N GLU A 735 -0.27 -32.26 -21.95
CA GLU A 735 -0.47 -30.82 -22.04
C GLU A 735 0.83 -30.01 -21.87
N SER A 736 1.97 -30.70 -21.72
CA SER A 736 3.29 -30.09 -21.48
C SER A 736 3.95 -29.65 -22.81
N LEU A 737 3.30 -28.74 -23.56
CA LEU A 737 3.89 -28.16 -24.79
C LEU A 737 4.44 -26.77 -24.50
N VAL A 738 5.61 -26.48 -25.08
CA VAL A 738 6.28 -25.18 -24.99
C VAL A 738 6.66 -24.65 -26.37
N TYR A 739 6.69 -23.34 -26.52
CA TYR A 739 7.22 -22.69 -27.71
C TYR A 739 8.75 -22.68 -27.67
N GLN A 740 9.39 -23.10 -28.76
CA GLN A 740 10.82 -22.98 -28.97
C GLN A 740 11.11 -22.71 -30.46
N ASP A 741 11.77 -21.60 -30.76
CA ASP A 741 12.12 -21.13 -32.11
C ASP A 741 10.91 -21.14 -33.06
N GLY A 742 9.76 -20.72 -32.58
CA GLY A 742 8.51 -20.65 -33.32
C GLY A 742 7.78 -21.99 -33.51
N ASN A 743 8.26 -23.08 -32.94
CA ASN A 743 7.62 -24.39 -32.93
C ASN A 743 7.08 -24.74 -31.56
N LEU A 744 6.04 -25.59 -31.53
CA LEU A 744 5.55 -26.19 -30.27
C LEU A 744 6.25 -27.53 -30.08
N ILE A 745 6.94 -27.67 -28.94
CA ILE A 745 7.66 -28.92 -28.61
C ILE A 745 7.01 -29.52 -27.36
N CYS A 746 6.68 -30.79 -27.43
CA CYS A 746 6.21 -31.55 -26.27
C CYS A 746 7.39 -31.92 -25.37
N LYS A 747 7.36 -31.50 -24.11
CA LYS A 747 8.40 -31.80 -23.11
C LYS A 747 8.48 -33.31 -22.79
N GLU A 748 7.40 -34.08 -22.96
CA GLU A 748 7.32 -35.47 -22.60
C GLU A 748 7.83 -36.40 -23.70
N CYS A 749 7.45 -36.16 -24.97
CA CYS A 749 7.79 -37.10 -26.06
C CYS A 749 8.67 -36.45 -27.15
N GLY A 750 9.01 -35.16 -27.05
CA GLY A 750 9.85 -34.47 -28.02
C GLY A 750 9.15 -34.14 -29.36
N GLU A 751 7.86 -34.42 -29.50
CA GLU A 751 7.10 -34.12 -30.73
C GLU A 751 7.16 -32.62 -31.03
N ILE A 752 7.48 -32.27 -32.29
CA ILE A 752 7.60 -30.88 -32.78
C ILE A 752 6.42 -30.57 -33.69
N ARG A 753 5.73 -29.45 -33.45
CA ARG A 753 4.56 -29.01 -34.19
C ARG A 753 4.66 -27.54 -34.67
#